data_26be7ae99d9ed23864429ce9bd550cd6
#
_entry.id   26be7ae99d9ed23864429ce9bd550cd6
#
_cell.length_a   1.000
_cell.length_b   1.000
_cell.length_c   1.000
_cell.angle_alpha   90.00
_cell.angle_beta   90.00
_cell.angle_gamma   90.00
#
_symmetry.space_group_name_H-M   'P 1'
#
loop_
_entity.id
_entity.type
_entity.pdbx_description
1 polymer ?
#
loop_
_entity_poly.entity_id
_entity_poly.type
_entity_poly.pdbx_seq_one_letter_code
_entity_poly.pdbx_strand_id
1 'polypeptide(L)'
;MTTDRKDMRTIAIVASIITQVIIANAAVHGHAQNAVTLTDDGTYFTLTNGIVTTKIDKHSASLATLQYKDHELLGPMGIDGLWALPASNMEFGSKREATVILDPKTNGGERAIVSIHFGFDGDAKSVPADIEIRYSLGRGDSALYLEEILHHRPEYPRLAYPVGRFVIKLNDDIFDWMTVDERRSMQMITADDWNHGTVMNMKEARLMNSGVMKGQVEHKYDYSAIQFDTPAYGWSSTKDKIGIWLINPSNEYMSGGPTKLELIAHRDATFTDSLTAPAPATILNVWKGPHYGGTVADVEQGEDWKKTIGPFLLYCNTSDSHESAYRDALVRAKKDAGDWVYDWAADNEYPARRDRGSITGRIVLDDPQSKMSKLLVGLTHPDYKLANGDQIDWQRDGKYYQFWGRGDSSGKFSIKNIRPGTYTLHAFADGVLGEYSKADITVSPGKPIELGSLKWTPVRYGRQLWDIGIPDRTAGEFFHGDHYWQWGLYNQYPKDFPNGVNFIIGKSDYHKDWNLMQVPRVHDETGKGRGDQTTWTVRFDLPKAMTGKATLRVALAGIETKRLSCQMNDQPIGEIADLANTSVIHRDSDRGYWQEKALTFDASLLKAGTNVLKLILPAGPVMNGVEYDYLRLELDENSK
;
A
#
# COMPACT_ATOMS: atom_id res chain seq x y z
N MET A 1 -64.82 52.89 -9.55
CA MET A 1 -63.46 52.78 -8.98
C MET A 1 -62.69 51.80 -9.82
N THR A 2 -62.09 52.32 -10.86
CA THR A 2 -61.17 51.54 -11.78
C THR A 2 -59.75 52.07 -11.54
N THR A 3 -58.98 51.33 -10.79
CA THR A 3 -57.56 51.62 -10.58
C THR A 3 -56.71 50.53 -11.23
N ASP A 4 -56.04 51.00 -12.24
CA ASP A 4 -54.70 50.67 -12.74
C ASP A 4 -54.17 49.24 -12.64
N ARG A 5 -54.56 48.44 -13.61
CA ARG A 5 -53.86 47.17 -13.95
C ARG A 5 -52.60 47.38 -14.85
N LYS A 6 -52.30 48.62 -15.26
CA LYS A 6 -51.14 48.89 -16.12
C LYS A 6 -49.83 49.07 -15.34
N ASP A 7 -49.85 49.63 -14.14
CA ASP A 7 -48.63 49.85 -13.36
C ASP A 7 -48.04 48.59 -12.74
N MET A 8 -48.88 47.60 -12.40
CA MET A 8 -48.38 46.31 -11.85
C MET A 8 -47.64 45.46 -12.90
N ARG A 9 -47.97 45.57 -14.21
CA ARG A 9 -47.27 44.83 -15.23
C ARG A 9 -45.90 45.44 -15.56
N THR A 10 -45.76 46.75 -15.48
CA THR A 10 -44.50 47.45 -15.72
C THR A 10 -43.50 47.21 -14.59
N ILE A 11 -43.98 47.20 -13.33
CA ILE A 11 -43.16 46.91 -12.15
C ILE A 11 -42.71 45.43 -12.16
N ALA A 12 -43.59 44.49 -12.55
CA ALA A 12 -43.21 43.06 -12.64
C ALA A 12 -42.18 42.76 -13.75
N ILE A 13 -42.28 43.47 -14.87
CA ILE A 13 -41.31 43.33 -15.98
C ILE A 13 -39.94 43.92 -15.60
N VAL A 14 -39.90 45.08 -14.95
CA VAL A 14 -38.64 45.69 -14.48
C VAL A 14 -38.01 44.86 -13.38
N ALA A 15 -38.78 44.33 -12.42
CA ALA A 15 -38.26 43.43 -11.40
C ALA A 15 -37.72 42.13 -11.98
N SER A 16 -38.39 41.55 -12.99
CA SER A 16 -37.94 40.32 -13.67
C SER A 16 -36.64 40.54 -14.49
N ILE A 17 -36.49 41.69 -15.16
CA ILE A 17 -35.28 42.04 -15.91
C ILE A 17 -34.13 42.32 -14.94
N ILE A 18 -34.35 43.04 -13.84
CA ILE A 18 -33.32 43.30 -12.83
C ILE A 18 -32.89 41.96 -12.15
N THR A 19 -33.82 41.06 -11.86
CA THR A 19 -33.47 39.75 -11.28
C THR A 19 -32.71 38.88 -12.26
N GLN A 20 -33.05 38.87 -13.53
CA GLN A 20 -32.31 38.15 -14.56
C GLN A 20 -30.92 38.74 -14.81
N VAL A 21 -30.72 40.04 -14.78
CA VAL A 21 -29.43 40.71 -14.91
C VAL A 21 -28.57 40.49 -13.67
N ILE A 22 -29.13 40.46 -12.48
CA ILE A 22 -28.42 40.13 -11.23
C ILE A 22 -28.02 38.66 -11.21
N ILE A 23 -28.90 37.75 -11.62
CA ILE A 23 -28.57 36.32 -11.74
C ILE A 23 -27.55 36.07 -12.85
N ALA A 24 -27.64 36.73 -13.99
CA ALA A 24 -26.66 36.64 -15.07
C ALA A 24 -25.30 37.22 -14.65
N ASN A 25 -25.25 38.37 -13.96
CA ASN A 25 -24.02 38.92 -13.43
C ASN A 25 -23.43 38.08 -12.29
N ALA A 26 -24.24 37.52 -11.40
CA ALA A 26 -23.78 36.59 -10.37
C ALA A 26 -23.25 35.29 -10.97
N ALA A 27 -23.89 34.76 -12.01
CA ALA A 27 -23.43 33.60 -12.73
C ALA A 27 -22.13 33.86 -13.52
N VAL A 28 -22.00 35.04 -14.15
CA VAL A 28 -20.77 35.44 -14.86
C VAL A 28 -19.63 35.72 -13.88
N HIS A 29 -19.89 36.32 -12.72
CA HIS A 29 -18.88 36.53 -11.67
C HIS A 29 -18.53 35.21 -10.96
N GLY A 30 -19.48 34.31 -10.75
CA GLY A 30 -19.22 32.97 -10.22
C GLY A 30 -18.41 32.07 -11.16
N HIS A 31 -18.55 32.26 -12.48
CA HIS A 31 -17.74 31.54 -13.48
C HIS A 31 -16.31 32.12 -13.62
N ALA A 32 -16.06 33.36 -13.27
CA ALA A 32 -14.73 33.97 -13.27
C ALA A 32 -13.93 33.62 -12.00
N GLN A 33 -14.62 33.31 -10.91
CA GLN A 33 -13.99 32.98 -9.63
C GLN A 33 -13.43 31.56 -9.65
N ASN A 34 -12.16 31.40 -9.20
CA ASN A 34 -11.44 30.13 -9.12
C ASN A 34 -11.14 29.46 -10.48
N ALA A 35 -11.17 30.20 -11.59
CA ALA A 35 -10.71 29.73 -12.88
C ALA A 35 -9.21 29.40 -12.84
N VAL A 36 -8.82 28.32 -13.51
CA VAL A 36 -7.41 27.97 -13.64
C VAL A 36 -6.72 28.94 -14.60
N THR A 37 -5.54 29.39 -14.19
CA THR A 37 -4.61 30.10 -15.07
C THR A 37 -3.28 29.35 -15.12
N LEU A 38 -2.58 29.50 -16.23
CA LEU A 38 -1.27 28.95 -16.47
C LEU A 38 -0.35 30.04 -17.01
N THR A 39 0.83 30.14 -16.42
CA THR A 39 1.93 30.96 -16.95
C THR A 39 3.17 30.11 -17.13
N ASP A 40 3.95 30.45 -18.16
CA ASP A 40 5.23 29.85 -18.50
C ASP A 40 6.29 30.96 -18.52
N ASP A 41 7.26 30.91 -17.62
CA ASP A 41 8.35 31.90 -17.55
C ASP A 41 9.65 31.37 -18.18
N GLY A 42 9.58 30.21 -18.84
CA GLY A 42 10.72 29.53 -19.45
C GLY A 42 11.38 28.51 -18.52
N THR A 43 11.37 28.73 -17.21
CA THR A 43 11.93 27.84 -16.19
C THR A 43 10.84 27.00 -15.51
N TYR A 44 9.72 27.64 -15.19
CA TYR A 44 8.62 27.03 -14.47
C TYR A 44 7.31 27.13 -15.24
N PHE A 45 6.48 26.09 -15.09
CA PHE A 45 5.04 26.22 -15.24
C PHE A 45 4.43 26.64 -13.91
N THR A 46 3.65 27.72 -13.89
CA THR A 46 2.86 28.11 -12.72
C THR A 46 1.39 27.89 -13.00
N LEU A 47 0.76 27.02 -12.22
CA LEU A 47 -0.67 26.76 -12.24
C LEU A 47 -1.32 27.38 -11.01
N THR A 48 -2.43 28.11 -11.18
CA THR A 48 -3.22 28.59 -10.04
C THR A 48 -4.71 28.67 -10.36
N ASN A 49 -5.55 28.40 -9.37
CA ASN A 49 -6.98 28.62 -9.43
C ASN A 49 -7.48 29.52 -8.27
N GLY A 50 -6.54 30.25 -7.62
CA GLY A 50 -6.85 31.11 -6.47
C GLY A 50 -7.02 30.38 -5.14
N ILE A 51 -7.04 29.03 -5.13
CA ILE A 51 -7.07 28.18 -3.93
C ILE A 51 -5.73 27.47 -3.76
N VAL A 52 -5.26 26.84 -4.83
CA VAL A 52 -3.95 26.21 -4.93
C VAL A 52 -3.12 26.94 -5.97
N THR A 53 -1.85 27.17 -5.65
CA THR A 53 -0.84 27.66 -6.60
C THR A 53 0.37 26.76 -6.54
N THR A 54 0.85 26.30 -7.68
CA THR A 54 2.05 25.46 -7.76
C THR A 54 2.97 25.91 -8.87
N LYS A 55 4.29 25.82 -8.62
CA LYS A 55 5.33 25.97 -9.65
C LYS A 55 5.97 24.62 -9.89
N ILE A 56 6.04 24.24 -11.14
CA ILE A 56 6.63 22.97 -11.60
C ILE A 56 7.91 23.31 -12.37
N ASP A 57 9.02 22.80 -11.91
CA ASP A 57 10.32 22.97 -12.56
C ASP A 57 10.38 22.16 -13.85
N LYS A 58 10.58 22.82 -14.97
CA LYS A 58 10.62 22.19 -16.30
C LYS A 58 11.90 21.37 -16.54
N HIS A 59 12.92 21.56 -15.70
CA HIS A 59 14.18 20.81 -15.77
C HIS A 59 14.11 19.46 -15.04
N SER A 60 13.52 19.44 -13.85
CA SER A 60 13.47 18.28 -12.97
C SER A 60 12.09 17.63 -12.87
N ALA A 61 11.05 18.26 -13.38
CA ALA A 61 9.65 17.96 -13.12
C ALA A 61 9.26 17.97 -11.63
N SER A 62 10.07 18.52 -10.76
CA SER A 62 9.77 18.66 -9.34
C SER A 62 8.82 19.82 -9.06
N LEU A 63 8.08 19.72 -7.96
CA LEU A 63 7.34 20.85 -7.43
C LEU A 63 8.33 21.81 -6.74
N ALA A 64 8.47 23.01 -7.25
CA ALA A 64 9.28 24.07 -6.65
C ALA A 64 8.51 24.84 -5.57
N THR A 65 7.17 24.95 -5.70
CA THR A 65 6.27 25.48 -4.68
C THR A 65 4.94 24.75 -4.74
N LEU A 66 4.28 24.64 -3.59
CA LEU A 66 2.89 24.23 -3.48
C LEU A 66 2.21 25.07 -2.41
N GLN A 67 1.41 26.03 -2.83
CA GLN A 67 0.71 26.94 -1.93
C GLN A 67 -0.77 26.58 -1.84
N TYR A 68 -1.28 26.55 -0.63
CA TYR A 68 -2.70 26.45 -0.35
C TYR A 68 -3.14 27.69 0.41
N LYS A 69 -4.01 28.48 -0.21
CA LYS A 69 -4.31 29.84 0.27
C LYS A 69 -3.02 30.66 0.40
N ASP A 70 -2.67 31.13 1.58
CA ASP A 70 -1.51 31.98 1.84
C ASP A 70 -0.31 31.18 2.43
N HIS A 71 -0.39 29.84 2.50
CA HIS A 71 0.64 28.99 3.11
C HIS A 71 1.47 28.26 2.06
N GLU A 72 2.81 28.38 2.13
CA GLU A 72 3.73 27.50 1.39
C GLU A 72 3.85 26.17 2.13
N LEU A 73 3.38 25.10 1.49
CA LEU A 73 3.29 23.78 2.10
C LEU A 73 4.60 22.99 2.04
N LEU A 74 5.50 23.36 1.12
CA LEU A 74 6.77 22.67 0.94
C LEU A 74 7.83 23.20 1.90
N GLY A 75 8.70 22.29 2.33
CA GLY A 75 9.80 22.63 3.21
C GLY A 75 10.98 23.27 2.49
N PRO A 76 11.94 23.86 3.22
CA PRO A 76 13.07 24.59 2.64
C PRO A 76 14.19 23.67 2.13
N MET A 77 14.00 22.36 2.10
CA MET A 77 15.05 21.40 1.73
C MET A 77 15.36 21.30 0.22
N GLY A 78 14.63 22.00 -0.65
CA GLY A 78 14.90 22.07 -2.10
C GLY A 78 14.63 20.79 -2.89
N ILE A 79 13.97 19.79 -2.28
CA ILE A 79 13.51 18.56 -2.95
C ILE A 79 12.08 18.31 -2.49
N ASP A 80 11.18 19.10 -3.01
CA ASP A 80 9.93 19.35 -2.33
C ASP A 80 8.71 18.70 -2.99
N GLY A 81 8.88 17.88 -3.93
CA GLY A 81 7.89 17.05 -4.61
C GLY A 81 8.62 16.36 -5.74
N LEU A 82 9.23 15.20 -5.43
CA LEU A 82 10.20 14.53 -6.29
C LEU A 82 9.73 13.15 -6.67
N TRP A 83 9.83 12.86 -7.96
CA TRP A 83 9.77 11.48 -8.47
C TRP A 83 11.12 10.80 -8.26
N ALA A 84 11.12 9.72 -7.49
CA ALA A 84 12.36 9.02 -7.17
C ALA A 84 12.78 8.11 -8.32
N LEU A 85 14.04 8.24 -8.70
CA LEU A 85 14.67 7.41 -9.72
C LEU A 85 14.93 5.98 -9.23
N PRO A 86 15.07 5.00 -10.15
CA PRO A 86 15.28 3.60 -9.82
C PRO A 86 16.50 3.31 -8.93
N ALA A 87 17.55 4.11 -9.07
CA ALA A 87 18.76 4.01 -8.24
C ALA A 87 19.31 5.42 -7.94
N SER A 88 19.99 5.55 -6.81
CA SER A 88 20.52 6.85 -6.35
C SER A 88 21.57 7.49 -7.27
N ASN A 89 22.14 6.73 -8.19
CA ASN A 89 23.12 7.17 -9.18
C ASN A 89 22.56 7.25 -10.61
N MET A 90 21.25 7.04 -10.79
CA MET A 90 20.59 7.22 -12.07
C MET A 90 20.00 8.62 -12.20
N GLU A 91 19.85 9.07 -13.42
CA GLU A 91 19.32 10.39 -13.78
C GLU A 91 18.19 10.22 -14.79
N PHE A 92 17.33 11.21 -14.90
CA PHE A 92 16.39 11.26 -16.02
C PHE A 92 17.17 11.52 -17.32
N GLY A 93 16.70 10.94 -18.41
CA GLY A 93 17.30 11.16 -19.72
C GLY A 93 17.39 12.64 -20.07
N SER A 94 18.44 13.01 -20.81
CA SER A 94 18.74 14.41 -21.13
C SER A 94 17.82 15.03 -22.21
N LYS A 95 17.11 14.20 -22.98
CA LYS A 95 16.14 14.66 -24.00
C LYS A 95 14.86 15.12 -23.32
N ARG A 96 14.80 16.42 -23.01
CA ARG A 96 13.67 17.01 -22.26
C ARG A 96 12.73 17.78 -23.15
N GLU A 97 11.44 17.63 -22.91
CA GLU A 97 10.40 18.41 -23.52
C GLU A 97 9.33 18.78 -22.47
N ALA A 98 9.08 20.07 -22.31
CA ALA A 98 8.05 20.57 -21.41
C ALA A 98 6.91 21.16 -22.23
N THR A 99 5.70 20.60 -22.09
CA THR A 99 4.55 20.95 -22.94
C THR A 99 3.32 21.30 -22.11
N VAL A 100 2.45 22.11 -22.68
CA VAL A 100 1.10 22.37 -22.18
C VAL A 100 0.15 21.44 -22.93
N ILE A 101 -0.33 20.38 -22.26
CA ILE A 101 -1.27 19.41 -22.84
C ILE A 101 -2.66 20.03 -22.97
N LEU A 102 -3.09 20.76 -21.93
CA LEU A 102 -4.38 21.43 -21.91
C LEU A 102 -4.21 22.87 -21.37
N ASP A 103 -4.32 23.84 -22.29
CA ASP A 103 -4.27 25.26 -21.94
C ASP A 103 -5.63 25.70 -21.36
N PRO A 104 -5.69 26.22 -20.13
CA PRO A 104 -6.93 26.70 -19.52
C PRO A 104 -7.62 27.80 -20.32
N LYS A 105 -6.90 28.55 -21.15
CA LYS A 105 -7.49 29.55 -22.08
C LYS A 105 -8.42 28.90 -23.11
N THR A 106 -8.19 27.64 -23.49
CA THR A 106 -8.99 26.93 -24.50
C THR A 106 -10.26 26.29 -23.96
N ASN A 107 -10.36 26.15 -22.63
CA ASN A 107 -11.49 25.50 -21.96
C ASN A 107 -12.20 26.42 -20.94
N GLY A 108 -12.02 27.74 -21.06
CA GLY A 108 -12.65 28.70 -20.16
C GLY A 108 -12.10 28.69 -18.73
N GLY A 109 -10.93 28.14 -18.49
CA GLY A 109 -10.29 28.04 -17.19
C GLY A 109 -10.80 26.84 -16.36
N GLU A 110 -11.35 25.81 -16.99
CA GLU A 110 -11.84 24.64 -16.28
C GLU A 110 -10.70 23.75 -15.77
N ARG A 111 -9.63 23.61 -16.58
CA ARG A 111 -8.47 22.76 -16.20
C ARG A 111 -7.22 23.18 -16.96
N ALA A 112 -6.07 23.04 -16.30
CA ALA A 112 -4.75 23.05 -16.94
C ALA A 112 -4.10 21.69 -16.77
N ILE A 113 -3.38 21.23 -17.80
CA ILE A 113 -2.53 20.03 -17.74
C ILE A 113 -1.19 20.40 -18.38
N VAL A 114 -0.11 20.17 -17.65
CA VAL A 114 1.27 20.33 -18.12
C VAL A 114 2.02 19.01 -18.03
N SER A 115 2.98 18.81 -18.91
CA SER A 115 3.81 17.62 -19.01
C SER A 115 5.27 17.96 -19.13
N ILE A 116 6.11 17.21 -18.46
CA ILE A 116 7.56 17.19 -18.64
C ILE A 116 7.97 15.77 -19.04
N HIS A 117 8.51 15.65 -20.24
CA HIS A 117 8.98 14.40 -20.82
C HIS A 117 10.50 14.31 -20.80
N PHE A 118 11.05 13.15 -20.43
CA PHE A 118 12.45 12.80 -20.41
C PHE A 118 12.65 11.57 -21.30
N GLY A 119 13.22 11.76 -22.49
CA GLY A 119 13.55 10.65 -23.38
C GLY A 119 14.87 10.00 -23.00
N PHE A 120 14.95 8.68 -23.04
CA PHE A 120 16.22 7.97 -22.85
C PHE A 120 17.26 8.39 -23.89
N ASP A 121 18.47 8.70 -23.45
CA ASP A 121 19.56 9.26 -24.27
C ASP A 121 20.68 8.28 -24.59
N GLY A 122 20.61 7.06 -24.00
CA GLY A 122 21.63 6.03 -24.17
C GLY A 122 22.80 6.14 -23.19
N ASP A 123 22.80 7.13 -22.28
CA ASP A 123 23.80 7.20 -21.22
C ASP A 123 23.56 6.09 -20.19
N ALA A 124 24.66 5.48 -19.72
CA ALA A 124 24.59 4.40 -18.72
C ALA A 124 24.08 4.84 -17.35
N LYS A 125 24.05 6.15 -17.08
CA LYS A 125 23.47 6.71 -15.86
C LYS A 125 21.99 7.05 -16.03
N SER A 126 21.50 7.14 -17.25
CA SER A 126 20.11 7.44 -17.51
C SER A 126 19.23 6.21 -17.30
N VAL A 127 18.04 6.42 -16.73
CA VAL A 127 17.02 5.38 -16.64
C VAL A 127 16.67 4.93 -18.06
N PRO A 128 16.76 3.62 -18.38
CA PRO A 128 16.45 3.12 -19.72
C PRO A 128 14.93 3.03 -19.96
N ALA A 129 14.27 4.18 -19.84
CA ALA A 129 12.86 4.39 -20.15
C ALA A 129 12.63 5.85 -20.55
N ASP A 130 11.69 6.09 -21.43
CA ASP A 130 11.08 7.40 -21.57
C ASP A 130 10.15 7.61 -20.38
N ILE A 131 10.24 8.78 -19.75
CA ILE A 131 9.46 9.12 -18.56
C ILE A 131 8.70 10.42 -18.83
N GLU A 132 7.40 10.41 -18.62
CA GLU A 132 6.56 11.60 -18.71
C GLU A 132 5.89 11.85 -17.36
N ILE A 133 6.02 13.07 -16.85
CA ILE A 133 5.40 13.48 -15.59
C ILE A 133 4.39 14.58 -15.88
N ARG A 134 3.15 14.36 -15.45
CA ARG A 134 2.04 15.27 -15.67
C ARG A 134 1.50 15.84 -14.37
N TYR A 135 1.13 17.11 -14.43
CA TYR A 135 0.43 17.82 -13.36
C TYR A 135 -0.85 18.44 -13.89
N SER A 136 -1.93 18.30 -13.12
CA SER A 136 -3.23 18.85 -13.51
C SER A 136 -3.90 19.57 -12.34
N LEU A 137 -4.44 20.75 -12.62
CA LEU A 137 -5.21 21.56 -11.68
C LEU A 137 -6.58 21.89 -12.28
N GLY A 138 -7.66 21.65 -11.52
CA GLY A 138 -9.04 21.93 -11.90
C GLY A 138 -9.58 23.23 -11.32
N ARG A 139 -10.61 23.80 -11.96
CA ARG A 139 -11.34 24.97 -11.46
C ARG A 139 -11.89 24.72 -10.08
N GLY A 140 -11.61 25.64 -9.13
CA GLY A 140 -12.16 25.58 -7.77
C GLY A 140 -11.76 24.34 -6.97
N ASP A 141 -10.81 23.54 -7.47
CA ASP A 141 -10.32 22.35 -6.80
C ASP A 141 -9.19 22.68 -5.84
N SER A 142 -9.22 22.13 -4.65
CA SER A 142 -8.12 22.23 -3.67
C SER A 142 -7.14 21.05 -3.77
N ALA A 143 -7.14 20.34 -4.90
CA ALA A 143 -6.25 19.23 -5.16
C ALA A 143 -5.39 19.46 -6.42
N LEU A 144 -4.11 19.11 -6.32
CA LEU A 144 -3.21 18.94 -7.46
C LEU A 144 -3.17 17.44 -7.82
N TYR A 145 -3.41 17.11 -9.09
CA TYR A 145 -3.33 15.73 -9.60
C TYR A 145 -1.97 15.49 -10.24
N LEU A 146 -1.43 14.30 -10.01
CA LEU A 146 -0.11 13.88 -10.45
C LEU A 146 -0.19 12.53 -11.16
N GLU A 147 0.59 12.41 -12.25
CA GLU A 147 0.67 11.18 -13.05
C GLU A 147 2.10 11.00 -13.55
N GLU A 148 2.58 9.75 -13.57
CA GLU A 148 3.85 9.34 -14.17
C GLU A 148 3.57 8.27 -15.23
N ILE A 149 4.16 8.42 -16.41
CA ILE A 149 4.07 7.44 -17.50
C ILE A 149 5.48 6.96 -17.81
N LEU A 150 5.67 5.65 -17.75
CA LEU A 150 6.91 4.97 -18.07
C LEU A 150 6.75 4.22 -19.39
N HIS A 151 7.73 4.37 -20.30
CA HIS A 151 7.79 3.61 -21.52
C HIS A 151 9.20 3.08 -21.78
N HIS A 152 9.40 1.79 -21.57
CA HIS A 152 10.61 1.07 -21.98
C HIS A 152 10.40 0.54 -23.40
N ARG A 153 11.24 0.99 -24.34
CA ARG A 153 11.17 0.54 -25.74
C ARG A 153 12.01 -0.72 -25.94
N PRO A 154 11.69 -1.57 -26.94
CA PRO A 154 12.43 -2.82 -27.19
C PRO A 154 13.93 -2.67 -27.38
N GLU A 155 14.37 -1.52 -27.93
CA GLU A 155 15.78 -1.24 -28.17
C GLU A 155 16.56 -0.79 -26.92
N TYR A 156 15.84 -0.47 -25.81
CA TYR A 156 16.49 -0.01 -24.57
C TYR A 156 17.12 -1.18 -23.81
N PRO A 157 18.21 -0.96 -23.07
CA PRO A 157 18.79 -1.99 -22.21
C PRO A 157 17.83 -2.33 -21.08
N ARG A 158 18.04 -3.50 -20.45
CA ARG A 158 17.21 -3.97 -19.33
C ARG A 158 17.03 -2.89 -18.27
N LEU A 159 15.79 -2.69 -17.85
CA LEU A 159 15.39 -1.85 -16.74
C LEU A 159 15.02 -2.72 -15.53
N ALA A 160 15.80 -2.64 -14.46
CA ALA A 160 15.41 -3.15 -13.14
C ALA A 160 14.98 -1.99 -12.27
N TYR A 161 13.68 -1.88 -11.97
CA TYR A 161 13.12 -0.75 -11.22
C TYR A 161 13.03 -1.11 -9.72
N PRO A 162 14.02 -0.76 -8.88
CA PRO A 162 14.05 -1.23 -7.48
C PRO A 162 13.01 -0.54 -6.60
N VAL A 163 12.79 0.77 -6.80
CA VAL A 163 11.82 1.57 -6.06
C VAL A 163 11.13 2.54 -7.01
N GLY A 164 9.79 2.57 -6.99
CA GLY A 164 8.99 3.55 -7.71
C GLY A 164 8.13 4.33 -6.72
N ARG A 165 8.39 5.62 -6.58
CA ARG A 165 7.68 6.45 -5.60
C ARG A 165 7.68 7.93 -5.96
N PHE A 166 6.63 8.61 -5.53
CA PHE A 166 6.60 10.06 -5.37
C PHE A 166 6.84 10.40 -3.89
N VAL A 167 7.62 11.43 -3.61
CA VAL A 167 7.94 11.90 -2.25
C VAL A 167 7.69 13.39 -2.17
N ILE A 168 6.97 13.84 -1.15
CA ILE A 168 6.81 15.26 -0.85
C ILE A 168 7.28 15.55 0.57
N LYS A 169 8.13 16.56 0.71
CA LYS A 169 8.68 17.04 1.97
C LYS A 169 8.03 18.36 2.33
N LEU A 170 7.33 18.36 3.44
CA LEU A 170 6.47 19.43 3.88
C LEU A 170 7.21 20.41 4.80
N ASN A 171 6.64 21.59 4.96
CA ASN A 171 7.13 22.64 5.84
C ASN A 171 6.91 22.26 7.32
N ASP A 172 8.00 22.06 8.05
CA ASP A 172 8.01 21.67 9.46
C ASP A 172 7.45 22.75 10.40
N ASP A 173 7.46 24.02 9.99
CA ASP A 173 6.87 25.12 10.75
C ASP A 173 5.34 25.09 10.72
N ILE A 174 4.76 24.30 9.78
CA ILE A 174 3.32 24.14 9.57
C ILE A 174 2.85 22.79 10.08
N PHE A 175 3.46 21.69 9.62
CA PHE A 175 2.94 20.34 9.79
C PHE A 175 3.55 19.61 10.97
N ASP A 176 2.75 19.46 12.02
CA ASP A 176 3.13 18.83 13.29
C ASP A 176 2.33 17.57 13.64
N TRP A 177 1.23 17.30 12.91
CA TRP A 177 0.34 16.18 13.19
C TRP A 177 0.24 15.25 11.98
N MET A 178 0.64 13.99 12.16
CA MET A 178 0.55 12.95 11.12
C MET A 178 -0.69 12.08 11.33
N THR A 179 -1.33 11.69 10.23
CA THR A 179 -2.40 10.69 10.23
C THR A 179 -2.13 9.65 9.14
N VAL A 180 -1.93 8.41 9.58
CA VAL A 180 -1.83 7.21 8.73
C VAL A 180 -3.23 6.64 8.50
N ASP A 181 -3.95 6.39 9.59
CA ASP A 181 -5.31 5.85 9.64
C ASP A 181 -6.01 6.30 10.94
N GLU A 182 -7.22 5.77 11.22
CA GLU A 182 -7.99 6.12 12.44
C GLU A 182 -7.28 5.72 13.75
N ARG A 183 -6.38 4.73 13.72
CA ARG A 183 -5.65 4.22 14.89
C ARG A 183 -4.31 4.94 15.10
N ARG A 184 -3.70 5.44 14.02
CA ARG A 184 -2.39 6.09 14.01
C ARG A 184 -2.54 7.54 13.52
N SER A 185 -3.02 8.40 14.41
CA SER A 185 -3.18 9.84 14.21
C SER A 185 -2.64 10.55 15.44
N MET A 186 -1.49 11.22 15.32
CA MET A 186 -0.77 11.73 16.46
C MET A 186 0.11 12.95 16.14
N GLN A 187 0.42 13.72 17.19
CA GLN A 187 1.46 14.72 17.12
C GLN A 187 2.82 14.05 16.98
N MET A 188 3.63 14.54 16.05
CA MET A 188 4.94 13.96 15.75
C MET A 188 6.07 14.68 16.46
N ILE A 189 7.20 14.00 16.56
CA ILE A 189 8.46 14.55 17.03
C ILE A 189 8.92 15.71 16.15
N THR A 190 9.77 16.57 16.69
CA THR A 190 10.50 17.60 15.95
C THR A 190 11.85 17.05 15.42
N ALA A 191 12.49 17.79 14.52
CA ALA A 191 13.86 17.49 14.09
C ALA A 191 14.84 17.51 15.27
N ASP A 192 14.64 18.44 16.23
CA ASP A 192 15.46 18.54 17.43
C ASP A 192 15.31 17.30 18.33
N ASP A 193 14.08 16.83 18.55
CA ASP A 193 13.84 15.59 19.32
C ASP A 193 14.54 14.39 18.69
N TRP A 194 14.44 14.25 17.35
CA TRP A 194 15.11 13.17 16.63
C TRP A 194 16.63 13.27 16.76
N ASN A 195 17.21 14.45 16.52
CA ASN A 195 18.65 14.64 16.52
C ASN A 195 19.29 14.37 17.88
N HIS A 196 18.57 14.63 18.98
CA HIS A 196 18.99 14.33 20.35
C HIS A 196 18.55 12.94 20.86
N GLY A 197 17.84 12.16 20.02
CA GLY A 197 17.44 10.79 20.33
C GLY A 197 18.62 9.81 20.36
N THR A 198 18.50 8.75 21.15
CA THR A 198 19.52 7.68 21.25
C THR A 198 19.31 6.67 20.11
N VAL A 199 20.32 6.47 19.27
CA VAL A 199 20.30 5.50 18.16
C VAL A 199 20.15 4.08 18.71
N MET A 200 19.17 3.34 18.19
CA MET A 200 18.89 1.96 18.57
C MET A 200 19.69 0.95 17.72
N ASN A 201 19.18 -0.24 17.51
CA ASN A 201 19.84 -1.30 16.74
C ASN A 201 19.89 -1.03 15.21
N MET A 202 19.11 -0.09 14.73
CA MET A 202 19.13 0.37 13.34
C MET A 202 19.07 1.90 13.30
N LYS A 203 19.62 2.48 12.24
CA LYS A 203 19.75 3.94 12.13
C LYS A 203 18.43 4.67 11.96
N GLU A 204 17.39 3.97 11.51
CA GLU A 204 16.04 4.48 11.37
C GLU A 204 15.21 4.44 12.65
N ALA A 205 15.77 3.94 13.76
CA ALA A 205 15.10 3.84 15.07
C ALA A 205 15.87 4.60 16.14
N ARG A 206 15.20 5.47 16.88
CA ARG A 206 15.79 6.22 17.99
C ARG A 206 14.86 6.26 19.19
N LEU A 207 15.43 6.03 20.39
CA LEU A 207 14.73 6.30 21.64
C LEU A 207 14.71 7.82 21.85
N MET A 208 13.50 8.37 21.96
CA MET A 208 13.32 9.81 22.16
C MET A 208 13.65 10.22 23.59
N ASN A 209 14.54 11.20 23.73
CA ASN A 209 14.97 11.75 25.01
C ASN A 209 14.16 12.99 25.43
N SER A 210 13.41 13.57 24.48
CA SER A 210 12.61 14.79 24.66
C SER A 210 11.31 14.72 23.83
N GLY A 211 10.52 15.78 23.90
CA GLY A 211 9.33 15.97 23.07
C GLY A 211 8.14 15.08 23.43
N VAL A 212 7.20 15.02 22.52
CA VAL A 212 5.90 14.34 22.71
C VAL A 212 6.01 12.82 22.83
N MET A 213 7.08 12.24 22.29
CA MET A 213 7.36 10.80 22.35
C MET A 213 8.47 10.44 23.34
N LYS A 214 8.79 11.31 24.30
CA LYS A 214 9.84 11.03 25.30
C LYS A 214 9.67 9.66 25.96
N GLY A 215 10.73 8.84 25.92
CA GLY A 215 10.76 7.49 26.47
C GLY A 215 10.21 6.40 25.54
N GLN A 216 9.75 6.77 24.36
CA GLN A 216 9.33 5.83 23.30
C GLN A 216 10.39 5.76 22.20
N VAL A 217 10.39 4.70 21.44
CA VAL A 217 11.23 4.60 20.24
C VAL A 217 10.42 5.07 19.04
N GLU A 218 10.97 6.00 18.31
CA GLU A 218 10.47 6.45 17.00
C GLU A 218 11.13 5.62 15.90
N HIS A 219 10.34 5.01 15.04
CA HIS A 219 10.80 4.22 13.92
C HIS A 219 9.95 4.50 12.68
N LYS A 220 10.57 4.87 11.59
CA LYS A 220 9.83 5.30 10.38
C LYS A 220 8.87 4.24 9.82
N TYR A 221 9.14 2.95 10.05
CA TYR A 221 8.30 1.86 9.56
C TYR A 221 7.02 1.65 10.36
N ASP A 222 6.89 2.25 11.55
CA ASP A 222 5.66 2.27 12.34
C ASP A 222 4.49 2.92 11.59
N TYR A 223 4.79 3.66 10.52
CA TYR A 223 3.84 4.42 9.70
C TYR A 223 3.59 3.81 8.31
N SER A 224 3.90 2.53 8.15
CA SER A 224 3.53 1.77 6.94
C SER A 224 2.06 1.38 6.96
N ALA A 225 1.42 1.33 5.79
CA ALA A 225 0.02 0.93 5.67
C ALA A 225 -0.25 0.16 4.37
N ILE A 226 -1.38 -0.53 4.35
CA ILE A 226 -1.91 -1.15 3.14
C ILE A 226 -2.63 -0.06 2.35
N GLN A 227 -2.05 0.39 1.25
CA GLN A 227 -2.61 1.47 0.44
C GLN A 227 -3.99 1.13 -0.14
N PHE A 228 -4.29 -0.14 -0.37
CA PHE A 228 -5.61 -0.61 -0.79
C PHE A 228 -6.71 -0.31 0.24
N ASP A 229 -6.37 -0.31 1.54
CA ASP A 229 -7.29 -0.04 2.65
C ASP A 229 -7.13 1.37 3.25
N THR A 230 -6.14 2.15 2.76
CA THR A 230 -5.82 3.48 3.27
C THR A 230 -6.05 4.52 2.18
N PRO A 231 -7.31 4.95 1.96
CA PRO A 231 -7.68 5.77 0.82
C PRO A 231 -7.16 7.22 0.90
N ALA A 232 -6.82 7.71 2.10
CA ALA A 232 -6.21 9.00 2.33
C ALA A 232 -5.28 8.94 3.54
N TYR A 233 -4.16 9.62 3.47
CA TYR A 233 -3.19 9.77 4.57
C TYR A 233 -2.38 11.06 4.38
N GLY A 234 -1.82 11.58 5.45
CA GLY A 234 -1.05 12.82 5.31
C GLY A 234 -0.80 13.53 6.63
N TRP A 235 -0.73 14.85 6.55
CA TRP A 235 -0.37 15.72 7.66
C TRP A 235 -1.33 16.87 7.82
N SER A 236 -1.45 17.37 9.04
CA SER A 236 -2.22 18.55 9.37
C SER A 236 -1.49 19.44 10.37
N SER A 237 -1.91 20.70 10.42
CA SER A 237 -1.33 21.74 11.28
C SER A 237 -2.21 22.02 12.47
N THR A 238 -1.64 21.93 13.67
CA THR A 238 -2.30 22.38 14.90
C THR A 238 -2.52 23.88 14.90
N LYS A 239 -1.53 24.65 14.42
CA LYS A 239 -1.52 26.12 14.43
C LYS A 239 -2.37 26.70 13.30
N ASP A 240 -2.13 26.28 12.06
CA ASP A 240 -2.68 26.93 10.86
C ASP A 240 -4.00 26.31 10.41
N LYS A 241 -4.43 25.21 11.03
CA LYS A 241 -5.73 24.54 10.76
C LYS A 241 -5.88 24.06 9.32
N ILE A 242 -4.77 23.73 8.66
CA ILE A 242 -4.75 23.19 7.31
C ILE A 242 -4.27 21.74 7.32
N GLY A 243 -4.67 20.99 6.31
CA GLY A 243 -4.22 19.62 6.06
C GLY A 243 -3.79 19.43 4.61
N ILE A 244 -2.85 18.50 4.41
CA ILE A 244 -2.45 17.98 3.10
C ILE A 244 -2.51 16.47 3.13
N TRP A 245 -3.19 15.87 2.14
CA TRP A 245 -3.53 14.47 2.09
C TRP A 245 -3.19 13.88 0.73
N LEU A 246 -2.50 12.75 0.73
CA LEU A 246 -2.36 11.94 -0.48
C LEU A 246 -3.58 11.03 -0.60
N ILE A 247 -4.17 11.00 -1.79
CA ILE A 247 -5.34 10.20 -2.11
C ILE A 247 -5.07 9.42 -3.40
N ASN A 248 -5.28 8.10 -3.36
CA ASN A 248 -5.23 7.22 -4.52
C ASN A 248 -6.66 6.82 -4.91
N PRO A 249 -7.24 7.39 -5.99
CA PRO A 249 -8.57 7.02 -6.46
C PRO A 249 -8.66 5.59 -6.96
N SER A 250 -7.53 5.03 -7.36
CA SER A 250 -7.37 3.64 -7.81
C SER A 250 -6.03 3.08 -7.39
N ASN A 251 -6.03 1.78 -7.11
CA ASN A 251 -4.82 1.02 -6.80
C ASN A 251 -4.35 0.14 -7.99
N GLU A 252 -4.87 0.37 -9.22
CA GLU A 252 -4.57 -0.49 -10.36
C GLU A 252 -3.07 -0.57 -10.71
N TYR A 253 -2.32 0.48 -10.44
CA TYR A 253 -0.89 0.59 -10.71
C TYR A 253 -0.01 0.14 -9.54
N MET A 254 -0.57 -0.05 -8.35
CA MET A 254 0.17 -0.47 -7.16
C MET A 254 0.69 -1.90 -7.30
N SER A 255 1.88 -2.14 -6.81
CA SER A 255 2.50 -3.46 -6.81
C SER A 255 2.03 -4.32 -5.65
N GLY A 256 2.04 -5.64 -5.82
CA GLY A 256 1.86 -6.61 -4.73
C GLY A 256 0.43 -6.78 -4.23
N GLY A 257 -0.55 -6.21 -4.92
CA GLY A 257 -1.97 -6.45 -4.65
C GLY A 257 -2.53 -5.85 -3.34
N PRO A 258 -3.68 -6.35 -2.86
CA PRO A 258 -4.45 -5.70 -1.80
C PRO A 258 -3.91 -5.95 -0.39
N THR A 259 -2.92 -6.83 -0.23
CA THR A 259 -2.29 -7.13 1.07
C THR A 259 -0.93 -6.47 1.24
N LYS A 260 -0.45 -5.77 0.20
CA LYS A 260 0.88 -5.16 0.20
C LYS A 260 0.94 -3.95 1.14
N LEU A 261 1.87 -4.03 2.08
CA LEU A 261 2.23 -2.95 2.98
C LEU A 261 3.34 -2.09 2.34
N GLU A 262 3.28 -0.77 2.52
CA GLU A 262 4.37 0.15 2.18
C GLU A 262 4.41 1.35 3.12
N LEU A 263 5.58 1.96 3.21
CA LEU A 263 5.79 3.20 3.93
C LEU A 263 5.06 4.34 3.22
N ILE A 264 4.20 5.06 3.94
CA ILE A 264 3.34 6.10 3.37
C ILE A 264 3.59 7.50 3.93
N ALA A 265 4.05 7.60 5.18
CA ALA A 265 4.38 8.87 5.82
C ALA A 265 5.41 8.65 6.94
N HIS A 266 6.22 9.63 7.23
CA HIS A 266 7.13 9.65 8.38
C HIS A 266 7.81 11.03 8.52
N ARG A 267 8.58 11.23 9.59
CA ARG A 267 9.63 12.24 9.60
C ARG A 267 10.82 11.71 8.82
N ASP A 268 11.21 12.39 7.74
CA ASP A 268 12.37 11.96 6.92
C ASP A 268 13.67 12.47 7.53
N ALA A 269 14.05 11.82 8.60
CA ALA A 269 15.25 12.15 9.33
C ALA A 269 16.51 11.82 8.52
N THR A 270 17.44 12.74 8.46
CA THR A 270 18.76 12.48 7.91
C THR A 270 19.57 11.62 8.90
N PHE A 271 20.21 10.57 8.40
CA PHE A 271 21.02 9.66 9.21
C PHE A 271 22.45 10.20 9.36
N THR A 272 22.56 11.45 9.77
CA THR A 272 23.85 12.11 10.03
C THR A 272 24.03 12.31 11.52
N ASP A 273 25.27 12.47 11.97
CA ASP A 273 25.58 12.83 13.36
C ASP A 273 25.36 14.34 13.64
N SER A 274 24.80 15.06 12.67
CA SER A 274 24.52 16.49 12.82
C SER A 274 23.30 16.71 13.71
N LEU A 275 23.48 17.44 14.79
CA LEU A 275 22.40 17.83 15.73
C LEU A 275 21.45 18.90 15.15
N THR A 276 21.74 19.39 13.95
CA THR A 276 20.91 20.40 13.24
C THR A 276 20.37 19.86 11.91
N ALA A 277 20.43 18.55 11.71
CA ALA A 277 19.91 17.96 10.49
C ALA A 277 18.37 18.11 10.42
N PRO A 278 17.83 18.46 9.26
CA PRO A 278 16.38 18.54 9.09
C PRO A 278 15.74 17.15 9.14
N ALA A 279 14.48 17.09 9.60
CA ALA A 279 13.66 15.89 9.60
C ALA A 279 12.24 16.26 9.14
N PRO A 280 12.05 16.59 7.84
CA PRO A 280 10.78 17.12 7.36
C PRO A 280 9.64 16.11 7.47
N ALA A 281 8.45 16.63 7.73
CA ALA A 281 7.21 15.91 7.55
C ALA A 281 7.12 15.42 6.10
N THR A 282 6.94 14.13 5.88
CA THR A 282 7.05 13.52 4.55
C THR A 282 5.83 12.67 4.26
N ILE A 283 5.34 12.74 3.02
CA ILE A 283 4.33 11.83 2.45
C ILE A 283 4.97 11.11 1.26
N LEU A 284 4.65 9.83 1.13
CA LEU A 284 5.13 8.99 0.03
C LEU A 284 3.96 8.31 -0.67
N ASN A 285 4.02 8.25 -1.99
CA ASN A 285 3.23 7.32 -2.77
C ASN A 285 4.17 6.28 -3.37
N VAL A 286 4.29 5.12 -2.72
CA VAL A 286 5.19 4.04 -3.15
C VAL A 286 4.40 3.05 -3.96
N TRP A 287 4.42 3.18 -5.29
CA TRP A 287 3.70 2.28 -6.19
C TRP A 287 4.47 0.97 -6.45
N LYS A 288 5.79 0.98 -6.26
CA LYS A 288 6.67 -0.19 -6.37
C LYS A 288 7.74 -0.10 -5.27
N GLY A 289 7.63 -0.95 -4.25
CA GLY A 289 8.51 -0.91 -3.09
C GLY A 289 9.26 -2.20 -2.83
N PRO A 290 10.48 -2.11 -2.25
CA PRO A 290 11.29 -3.26 -1.88
C PRO A 290 10.92 -3.83 -0.51
N HIS A 291 10.07 -3.15 0.26
CA HIS A 291 9.73 -3.53 1.62
C HIS A 291 8.71 -4.68 1.66
N TYR A 292 8.61 -5.38 2.79
CA TYR A 292 7.56 -6.37 3.08
C TYR A 292 7.38 -7.45 1.99
N GLY A 293 8.49 -8.09 1.62
CA GLY A 293 8.50 -9.14 0.60
C GLY A 293 9.04 -8.72 -0.76
N GLY A 294 9.13 -7.40 -0.97
CA GLY A 294 9.68 -6.83 -2.20
C GLY A 294 8.86 -7.16 -3.45
N THR A 295 8.65 -6.17 -4.28
CA THR A 295 8.03 -6.40 -5.58
C THR A 295 9.05 -6.24 -6.69
N VAL A 296 8.77 -6.82 -7.85
CA VAL A 296 9.69 -6.87 -8.99
C VAL A 296 9.06 -6.14 -10.17
N ALA A 297 9.83 -5.26 -10.78
CA ALA A 297 9.49 -4.59 -12.04
C ALA A 297 10.72 -4.61 -12.93
N ASP A 298 11.05 -5.81 -13.42
CA ASP A 298 12.15 -6.03 -14.36
C ASP A 298 11.61 -6.09 -15.78
N VAL A 299 12.19 -5.26 -16.65
CA VAL A 299 11.85 -5.20 -18.07
C VAL A 299 13.10 -5.55 -18.85
N GLU A 300 13.06 -6.64 -19.60
CA GLU A 300 14.20 -7.10 -20.38
C GLU A 300 14.35 -6.30 -21.69
N GLN A 301 15.57 -6.25 -22.22
CA GLN A 301 15.77 -5.74 -23.57
C GLN A 301 14.95 -6.57 -24.57
N GLY A 302 14.26 -5.91 -25.49
CA GLY A 302 13.33 -6.54 -26.44
C GLY A 302 11.86 -6.44 -26.02
N GLU A 303 11.57 -6.04 -24.79
CA GLU A 303 10.20 -5.81 -24.34
C GLU A 303 9.74 -4.37 -24.60
N ASP A 304 8.57 -4.20 -25.20
CA ASP A 304 7.85 -2.92 -25.24
C ASP A 304 6.91 -2.85 -24.03
N TRP A 305 7.34 -2.12 -23.00
CA TRP A 305 6.60 -2.05 -21.73
C TRP A 305 6.21 -0.61 -21.38
N LYS A 306 4.95 -0.46 -20.99
CA LYS A 306 4.41 0.83 -20.54
C LYS A 306 3.65 0.68 -19.24
N LYS A 307 3.78 1.68 -18.39
CA LYS A 307 3.01 1.77 -17.15
C LYS A 307 2.69 3.21 -16.81
N THR A 308 1.40 3.46 -16.53
CA THR A 308 0.90 4.74 -16.01
C THR A 308 0.67 4.60 -14.52
N ILE A 309 1.24 5.48 -13.73
CA ILE A 309 1.09 5.61 -12.28
C ILE A 309 0.22 6.83 -11.99
N GLY A 310 -0.91 6.61 -11.36
CA GLY A 310 -1.89 7.68 -11.11
C GLY A 310 -3.04 7.69 -12.12
N PRO A 311 -3.75 8.82 -12.29
CA PRO A 311 -3.62 10.03 -11.47
C PRO A 311 -3.91 9.79 -9.99
N PHE A 312 -3.03 10.25 -9.11
CA PHE A 312 -3.26 10.40 -7.68
C PHE A 312 -3.25 11.90 -7.34
N LEU A 313 -3.67 12.28 -6.13
CA LEU A 313 -3.80 13.70 -5.82
C LEU A 313 -3.22 14.07 -4.45
N LEU A 314 -2.71 15.29 -4.39
CA LEU A 314 -2.40 16.02 -3.17
C LEU A 314 -3.58 16.94 -2.87
N TYR A 315 -4.40 16.56 -1.90
CA TYR A 315 -5.60 17.29 -1.50
C TYR A 315 -5.33 18.15 -0.29
N CYS A 316 -5.71 19.43 -0.36
CA CYS A 316 -5.59 20.38 0.73
C CYS A 316 -6.95 20.75 1.30
N ASN A 317 -7.06 20.88 2.62
CA ASN A 317 -8.27 21.32 3.29
C ASN A 317 -7.97 22.22 4.50
N THR A 318 -9.04 22.80 5.06
CA THR A 318 -8.99 23.58 6.29
C THR A 318 -10.01 23.03 7.26
N SER A 319 -9.64 22.83 8.53
CA SER A 319 -10.53 22.29 9.53
C SER A 319 -10.11 22.69 10.94
N ASP A 320 -11.06 22.77 11.86
CA ASP A 320 -10.82 23.16 13.25
C ASP A 320 -10.09 22.07 14.07
N SER A 321 -10.12 20.81 13.61
CA SER A 321 -9.44 19.70 14.27
C SER A 321 -8.80 18.74 13.27
N HIS A 322 -7.75 18.01 13.70
CA HIS A 322 -7.08 16.98 12.91
C HIS A 322 -8.04 15.87 12.46
N GLU A 323 -8.91 15.43 13.36
CA GLU A 323 -9.92 14.41 13.08
C GLU A 323 -10.91 14.87 11.98
N SER A 324 -11.39 16.11 12.05
CA SER A 324 -12.31 16.62 11.04
C SER A 324 -11.62 16.88 9.71
N ALA A 325 -10.34 17.28 9.71
CA ALA A 325 -9.52 17.39 8.50
C ALA A 325 -9.36 16.02 7.80
N TYR A 326 -9.07 14.97 8.57
CA TYR A 326 -8.95 13.61 8.06
C TYR A 326 -10.27 13.05 7.55
N ARG A 327 -11.38 13.25 8.28
CA ARG A 327 -12.72 12.84 7.81
C ARG A 327 -13.10 13.49 6.49
N ASP A 328 -12.80 14.76 6.32
CA ASP A 328 -13.02 15.47 5.05
C ASP A 328 -12.15 14.87 3.93
N ALA A 329 -10.89 14.52 4.20
CA ALA A 329 -10.03 13.81 3.24
C ALA A 329 -10.60 12.43 2.85
N LEU A 330 -11.20 11.69 3.78
CA LEU A 330 -11.87 10.42 3.48
C LEU A 330 -13.13 10.62 2.61
N VAL A 331 -13.89 11.67 2.84
CA VAL A 331 -15.04 12.04 1.99
C VAL A 331 -14.55 12.37 0.58
N ARG A 332 -13.47 13.14 0.48
CA ARG A 332 -12.83 13.45 -0.80
C ARG A 332 -12.32 12.19 -1.51
N ALA A 333 -11.64 11.29 -0.83
CA ALA A 333 -11.16 10.03 -1.38
C ALA A 333 -12.30 9.16 -1.94
N LYS A 334 -13.40 9.07 -1.21
CA LYS A 334 -14.59 8.35 -1.67
C LYS A 334 -15.20 8.97 -2.94
N LYS A 335 -15.22 10.30 -3.02
CA LYS A 335 -15.69 11.02 -4.21
C LYS A 335 -14.79 10.70 -5.40
N ASP A 336 -13.48 10.86 -5.25
CA ASP A 336 -12.52 10.64 -6.34
C ASP A 336 -12.50 9.18 -6.81
N ALA A 337 -12.63 8.20 -5.91
CA ALA A 337 -12.79 6.80 -6.28
C ALA A 337 -14.09 6.55 -7.10
N GLY A 338 -15.15 7.29 -6.82
CA GLY A 338 -16.40 7.24 -7.61
C GLY A 338 -16.27 7.90 -8.99
N ASP A 339 -15.54 9.00 -9.07
CA ASP A 339 -15.29 9.76 -10.29
C ASP A 339 -14.22 9.11 -11.20
N TRP A 340 -13.37 8.27 -10.62
CA TRP A 340 -12.37 7.52 -11.37
C TRP A 340 -13.08 6.53 -12.35
N VAL A 341 -12.73 6.41 -13.62
CA VAL A 341 -11.62 6.92 -14.43
C VAL A 341 -11.91 8.36 -14.85
N TYR A 342 -10.90 9.23 -14.83
CA TYR A 342 -11.05 10.63 -15.21
C TYR A 342 -11.00 10.81 -16.73
N ASP A 343 -12.06 11.35 -17.32
CA ASP A 343 -12.12 11.59 -18.77
C ASP A 343 -11.11 12.63 -19.27
N TRP A 344 -10.73 13.58 -18.40
CA TRP A 344 -9.73 14.61 -18.73
C TRP A 344 -8.29 14.07 -18.81
N ALA A 345 -8.01 12.91 -18.20
CA ALA A 345 -6.72 12.22 -18.26
C ALA A 345 -6.64 11.20 -19.41
N ALA A 346 -7.77 10.96 -20.11
CA ALA A 346 -7.85 9.90 -21.10
C ALA A 346 -7.00 10.19 -22.35
N ASP A 347 -6.11 9.26 -22.65
CA ASP A 347 -5.28 9.21 -23.85
C ASP A 347 -4.94 7.76 -24.22
N ASN A 348 -3.92 7.55 -25.04
CA ASN A 348 -3.49 6.21 -25.45
C ASN A 348 -2.92 5.38 -24.30
N GLU A 349 -2.33 6.03 -23.28
CA GLU A 349 -1.70 5.36 -22.13
C GLU A 349 -2.67 5.23 -20.94
N TYR A 350 -3.73 6.03 -20.92
CA TYR A 350 -4.78 6.02 -19.89
C TYR A 350 -6.16 5.83 -20.55
N PRO A 351 -6.59 4.58 -20.79
CA PRO A 351 -7.86 4.30 -21.44
C PRO A 351 -9.04 4.94 -20.73
N ALA A 352 -9.91 5.61 -21.50
CA ALA A 352 -11.14 6.20 -20.99
C ALA A 352 -12.07 5.11 -20.38
N ARG A 353 -13.00 5.53 -19.52
CA ARG A 353 -13.95 4.62 -18.86
C ARG A 353 -14.71 3.73 -19.85
N ARG A 354 -15.12 4.26 -21.02
CA ARG A 354 -15.81 3.52 -22.08
C ARG A 354 -14.95 2.43 -22.75
N ASP A 355 -13.63 2.58 -22.67
CA ASP A 355 -12.66 1.66 -23.27
C ASP A 355 -12.16 0.60 -22.28
N ARG A 356 -12.73 0.59 -21.07
CA ARG A 356 -12.45 -0.40 -20.02
C ARG A 356 -13.60 -1.38 -19.88
N GLY A 357 -13.29 -2.59 -19.42
CA GLY A 357 -14.29 -3.64 -19.19
C GLY A 357 -14.68 -3.78 -17.72
N SER A 358 -15.51 -4.77 -17.45
CA SER A 358 -15.89 -5.16 -16.09
C SER A 358 -16.15 -6.65 -15.99
N ILE A 359 -16.00 -7.21 -14.79
CA ILE A 359 -16.37 -8.59 -14.48
C ILE A 359 -17.33 -8.65 -13.31
N THR A 360 -18.22 -9.63 -13.34
CA THR A 360 -19.06 -10.03 -12.21
C THR A 360 -19.04 -11.54 -12.04
N GLY A 361 -19.26 -12.02 -10.84
CA GLY A 361 -19.32 -13.44 -10.57
C GLY A 361 -19.64 -13.74 -9.12
N ARG A 362 -19.54 -15.02 -8.76
CA ARG A 362 -19.73 -15.48 -7.40
C ARG A 362 -18.75 -16.59 -7.07
N ILE A 363 -17.96 -16.44 -6.03
CA ILE A 363 -17.16 -17.53 -5.45
C ILE A 363 -18.07 -18.38 -4.56
N VAL A 364 -18.08 -19.68 -4.80
CA VAL A 364 -18.86 -20.66 -4.03
C VAL A 364 -17.87 -21.60 -3.35
N LEU A 365 -17.69 -21.44 -2.04
CA LEU A 365 -16.82 -22.31 -1.25
C LEU A 365 -17.43 -23.72 -1.15
N ASP A 366 -16.66 -24.72 -1.57
CA ASP A 366 -16.98 -26.13 -1.47
C ASP A 366 -16.08 -26.80 -0.41
N ASP A 367 -16.21 -26.35 0.81
CA ASP A 367 -15.55 -26.91 1.98
C ASP A 367 -16.42 -26.70 3.23
N PRO A 368 -17.07 -27.74 3.75
CA PRO A 368 -17.95 -27.61 4.90
C PRO A 368 -17.23 -27.33 6.21
N GLN A 369 -15.89 -27.46 6.25
CA GLN A 369 -15.07 -27.20 7.43
C GLN A 369 -14.54 -25.78 7.49
N SER A 370 -14.68 -25.00 6.41
CA SER A 370 -14.21 -23.61 6.34
C SER A 370 -15.39 -22.66 6.21
N LYS A 371 -15.23 -21.45 6.79
CA LYS A 371 -16.20 -20.37 6.67
C LYS A 371 -15.51 -19.14 6.09
N MET A 372 -15.90 -18.80 4.87
CA MET A 372 -15.37 -17.65 4.16
C MET A 372 -15.91 -16.34 4.72
N SER A 373 -15.01 -15.38 4.97
CA SER A 373 -15.33 -13.97 5.27
C SER A 373 -14.35 -13.05 4.57
N LYS A 374 -14.67 -11.75 4.47
CA LYS A 374 -13.83 -10.71 3.84
C LYS A 374 -13.21 -11.14 2.49
N LEU A 375 -14.01 -11.71 1.61
CA LEU A 375 -13.57 -12.15 0.29
C LEU A 375 -12.92 -11.02 -0.49
N LEU A 376 -11.71 -11.26 -1.00
CA LEU A 376 -11.01 -10.45 -1.98
C LEU A 376 -10.95 -11.20 -3.30
N VAL A 377 -11.24 -10.51 -4.40
CA VAL A 377 -11.17 -11.06 -5.76
C VAL A 377 -10.41 -10.07 -6.64
N GLY A 378 -9.47 -10.56 -7.42
CA GLY A 378 -8.66 -9.73 -8.29
C GLY A 378 -8.41 -10.33 -9.66
N LEU A 379 -8.13 -9.46 -10.61
CA LEU A 379 -7.55 -9.78 -11.90
C LEU A 379 -6.12 -9.28 -11.93
N THR A 380 -5.18 -10.17 -12.22
CA THR A 380 -3.76 -9.87 -12.29
C THR A 380 -3.17 -10.40 -13.60
N HIS A 381 -2.00 -9.89 -13.99
CA HIS A 381 -1.24 -10.51 -15.06
C HIS A 381 -0.98 -12.00 -14.71
N PRO A 382 -0.98 -12.93 -15.67
CA PRO A 382 -0.55 -14.30 -15.44
C PRO A 382 0.86 -14.36 -14.85
N ASP A 383 1.11 -15.33 -13.98
CA ASP A 383 2.44 -15.55 -13.41
C ASP A 383 3.50 -15.65 -14.51
N TYR A 384 4.67 -15.07 -14.27
CA TYR A 384 5.78 -15.08 -15.23
C TYR A 384 7.11 -15.40 -14.54
N LYS A 385 8.14 -15.71 -15.35
CA LYS A 385 9.49 -15.97 -14.88
C LYS A 385 10.42 -14.87 -15.31
N LEU A 386 11.31 -14.50 -14.40
CA LEU A 386 12.45 -13.65 -14.72
C LEU A 386 13.54 -14.44 -15.45
N ALA A 387 14.52 -13.74 -16.05
CA ALA A 387 15.66 -14.35 -16.73
C ALA A 387 16.49 -15.26 -15.81
N ASN A 388 16.54 -14.98 -14.51
CA ASN A 388 17.21 -15.81 -13.51
C ASN A 388 16.41 -17.06 -13.09
N GLY A 389 15.18 -17.23 -13.62
CA GLY A 389 14.27 -18.34 -13.32
C GLY A 389 13.29 -18.12 -12.16
N ASP A 390 13.37 -17.00 -11.44
CA ASP A 390 12.46 -16.70 -10.34
C ASP A 390 11.02 -16.57 -10.87
N GLN A 391 10.09 -17.25 -10.20
CA GLN A 391 8.66 -17.15 -10.46
C GLN A 391 8.10 -15.90 -9.78
N ILE A 392 7.38 -15.07 -10.54
CA ILE A 392 6.70 -13.88 -10.05
C ILE A 392 5.19 -14.12 -10.13
N ASP A 393 4.56 -14.12 -8.98
CA ASP A 393 3.12 -14.13 -8.78
C ASP A 393 2.59 -12.71 -8.52
N TRP A 394 1.27 -12.58 -8.39
CA TRP A 394 0.62 -11.28 -8.14
C TRP A 394 1.11 -10.57 -6.87
N GLN A 395 1.55 -11.29 -5.83
CA GLN A 395 2.04 -10.69 -4.58
C GLN A 395 3.41 -10.01 -4.77
N ARG A 396 4.17 -10.44 -5.79
CA ARG A 396 5.49 -9.90 -6.10
C ARG A 396 5.51 -9.05 -7.37
N ASP A 397 4.42 -9.03 -8.13
CA ASP A 397 4.35 -8.28 -9.38
C ASP A 397 4.25 -6.77 -9.15
N GLY A 398 5.23 -6.02 -9.65
CA GLY A 398 5.26 -4.57 -9.74
C GLY A 398 5.26 -4.05 -11.19
N LYS A 399 5.33 -4.96 -12.17
CA LYS A 399 5.44 -4.64 -13.58
C LYS A 399 4.08 -4.34 -14.23
N TYR A 400 3.05 -5.11 -13.88
CA TYR A 400 1.74 -5.03 -14.53
C TYR A 400 0.67 -4.41 -13.64
N TYR A 401 -0.53 -4.21 -14.19
CA TYR A 401 -1.69 -3.69 -13.48
C TYR A 401 -2.44 -4.81 -12.76
N GLN A 402 -3.06 -4.49 -11.64
CA GLN A 402 -3.89 -5.40 -10.85
C GLN A 402 -5.21 -4.71 -10.51
N PHE A 403 -6.31 -5.45 -10.58
CA PHE A 403 -7.66 -4.91 -10.34
C PHE A 403 -8.33 -5.73 -9.25
N TRP A 404 -8.39 -5.19 -8.04
CA TRP A 404 -8.91 -5.89 -6.88
C TRP A 404 -10.22 -5.28 -6.39
N GLY A 405 -11.13 -6.13 -5.90
CA GLY A 405 -12.38 -5.75 -5.28
C GLY A 405 -12.79 -6.68 -4.15
N ARG A 406 -13.72 -6.21 -3.34
CA ARG A 406 -14.27 -7.01 -2.24
C ARG A 406 -15.53 -7.73 -2.69
N GLY A 407 -15.67 -9.00 -2.29
CA GLY A 407 -16.91 -9.75 -2.41
C GLY A 407 -17.83 -9.49 -1.21
N ASP A 408 -19.13 -9.76 -1.41
CA ASP A 408 -20.12 -9.74 -0.33
C ASP A 408 -20.15 -11.07 0.47
N SER A 409 -20.93 -11.11 1.54
CA SER A 409 -21.07 -12.29 2.38
C SER A 409 -21.68 -13.52 1.66
N SER A 410 -22.26 -13.33 0.48
CA SER A 410 -22.77 -14.43 -0.36
C SER A 410 -21.75 -14.90 -1.39
N GLY A 411 -20.54 -14.29 -1.41
CA GLY A 411 -19.48 -14.56 -2.36
C GLY A 411 -19.61 -13.83 -3.69
N LYS A 412 -20.60 -12.96 -3.89
CA LYS A 412 -20.75 -12.17 -5.12
C LYS A 412 -19.72 -11.05 -5.16
N PHE A 413 -19.17 -10.81 -6.34
CA PHE A 413 -18.21 -9.74 -6.57
C PHE A 413 -18.46 -9.01 -7.88
N SER A 414 -17.95 -7.77 -7.96
CA SER A 414 -17.94 -6.95 -9.16
C SER A 414 -16.67 -6.11 -9.22
N ILE A 415 -15.92 -6.20 -10.31
CA ILE A 415 -14.74 -5.36 -10.56
C ILE A 415 -15.01 -4.57 -11.84
N LYS A 416 -14.87 -3.26 -11.76
CA LYS A 416 -15.15 -2.32 -12.84
C LYS A 416 -13.87 -1.66 -13.32
N ASN A 417 -13.97 -0.97 -14.46
CA ASN A 417 -12.91 -0.13 -15.01
C ASN A 417 -11.59 -0.89 -15.25
N ILE A 418 -11.67 -2.15 -15.65
CA ILE A 418 -10.53 -3.01 -15.94
C ILE A 418 -9.98 -2.64 -17.32
N ARG A 419 -8.68 -2.41 -17.43
CA ARG A 419 -7.99 -2.21 -18.72
C ARG A 419 -8.17 -3.47 -19.59
N PRO A 420 -8.32 -3.34 -20.92
CA PRO A 420 -8.36 -4.50 -21.81
C PRO A 420 -7.09 -5.34 -21.70
N GLY A 421 -7.23 -6.66 -21.71
CA GLY A 421 -6.12 -7.58 -21.57
C GLY A 421 -6.56 -8.99 -21.19
N THR A 422 -5.60 -9.90 -21.05
CA THR A 422 -5.81 -11.27 -20.56
C THR A 422 -5.21 -11.41 -19.18
N TYR A 423 -5.99 -11.95 -18.25
CA TYR A 423 -5.68 -11.97 -16.81
C TYR A 423 -5.90 -13.36 -16.21
N THR A 424 -5.30 -13.57 -15.05
CA THR A 424 -5.69 -14.62 -14.11
C THR A 424 -6.56 -14.01 -13.02
N LEU A 425 -7.71 -14.63 -12.75
CA LEU A 425 -8.55 -14.28 -11.61
C LEU A 425 -8.02 -15.03 -10.39
N HIS A 426 -7.80 -14.29 -9.31
CA HIS A 426 -7.46 -14.81 -7.99
C HIS A 426 -8.56 -14.47 -7.00
N ALA A 427 -8.79 -15.36 -6.03
CA ALA A 427 -9.68 -15.06 -4.91
C ALA A 427 -9.15 -15.74 -3.65
N PHE A 428 -9.16 -15.00 -2.55
CA PHE A 428 -8.84 -15.50 -1.21
C PHE A 428 -9.73 -14.80 -0.17
N ALA A 429 -9.86 -15.42 1.01
CA ALA A 429 -10.78 -14.93 2.02
C ALA A 429 -10.33 -15.37 3.42
N ASP A 430 -10.62 -14.55 4.42
CA ASP A 430 -10.40 -14.93 5.81
C ASP A 430 -11.18 -16.20 6.15
N GLY A 431 -10.55 -17.12 6.87
CA GLY A 431 -11.10 -18.40 7.29
C GLY A 431 -10.95 -19.52 6.26
N VAL A 432 -10.28 -19.27 5.12
CA VAL A 432 -10.05 -20.29 4.08
C VAL A 432 -8.58 -20.32 3.69
N LEU A 433 -7.88 -21.40 4.04
CA LEU A 433 -6.47 -21.55 3.71
C LEU A 433 -6.25 -21.79 2.21
N GLY A 434 -5.34 -21.00 1.62
CA GLY A 434 -5.01 -21.05 0.20
C GLY A 434 -5.72 -19.97 -0.63
N GLU A 435 -5.85 -20.21 -1.93
CA GLU A 435 -6.55 -19.31 -2.84
C GLU A 435 -7.23 -20.06 -4.00
N TYR A 436 -8.20 -19.41 -4.60
CA TYR A 436 -8.79 -19.82 -5.87
C TYR A 436 -8.10 -19.09 -7.01
N SER A 437 -7.82 -19.77 -8.10
CA SER A 437 -7.32 -19.14 -9.33
C SER A 437 -8.05 -19.66 -10.58
N LYS A 438 -8.18 -18.79 -11.58
CA LYS A 438 -8.71 -19.12 -12.90
C LYS A 438 -8.00 -18.27 -13.96
N ALA A 439 -7.23 -18.94 -14.82
CA ALA A 439 -6.52 -18.29 -15.93
C ALA A 439 -7.46 -17.89 -17.09
N ASP A 440 -6.90 -17.17 -18.07
CA ASP A 440 -7.47 -16.86 -19.38
C ASP A 440 -8.77 -16.03 -19.34
N ILE A 441 -8.86 -15.09 -18.41
CA ILE A 441 -9.95 -14.11 -18.37
C ILE A 441 -9.60 -12.96 -19.31
N THR A 442 -10.20 -12.92 -20.50
CA THR A 442 -9.95 -11.87 -21.51
C THR A 442 -10.98 -10.76 -21.38
N VAL A 443 -10.52 -9.57 -20.98
CA VAL A 443 -11.32 -8.35 -20.87
C VAL A 443 -11.20 -7.54 -22.16
N SER A 444 -12.35 -7.20 -22.76
CA SER A 444 -12.44 -6.39 -23.98
C SER A 444 -12.99 -4.99 -23.68
N PRO A 445 -12.66 -3.97 -24.49
CA PRO A 445 -13.15 -2.61 -24.31
C PRO A 445 -14.69 -2.55 -24.22
N GLY A 446 -15.20 -1.85 -23.21
CA GLY A 446 -16.62 -1.57 -23.03
C GLY A 446 -17.51 -2.79 -22.75
N LYS A 447 -16.94 -3.98 -22.55
CA LYS A 447 -17.74 -5.22 -22.42
C LYS A 447 -17.76 -5.72 -20.98
N PRO A 448 -18.96 -5.93 -20.40
CA PRO A 448 -19.11 -6.67 -19.15
C PRO A 448 -18.96 -8.18 -19.40
N ILE A 449 -18.38 -8.88 -18.43
CA ILE A 449 -18.21 -10.33 -18.44
C ILE A 449 -18.90 -10.89 -17.19
N GLU A 450 -19.81 -11.86 -17.39
CA GLU A 450 -20.44 -12.61 -16.31
C GLU A 450 -19.77 -13.99 -16.19
N LEU A 451 -19.03 -14.20 -15.10
CA LEU A 451 -18.31 -15.45 -14.85
C LEU A 451 -19.19 -16.54 -14.21
N GLY A 452 -20.41 -16.18 -13.80
CA GLY A 452 -21.31 -17.09 -13.10
C GLY A 452 -20.79 -17.51 -11.73
N SER A 453 -21.13 -18.75 -11.33
CA SER A 453 -20.67 -19.34 -10.07
C SER A 453 -19.34 -20.07 -10.28
N LEU A 454 -18.33 -19.67 -9.52
CA LEU A 454 -16.98 -20.23 -9.54
C LEU A 454 -16.81 -21.07 -8.27
N LYS A 455 -16.73 -22.38 -8.44
CA LYS A 455 -16.59 -23.32 -7.32
C LYS A 455 -15.14 -23.33 -6.83
N TRP A 456 -14.93 -22.99 -5.55
CA TRP A 456 -13.65 -23.07 -4.88
C TRP A 456 -13.61 -24.25 -3.90
N THR A 457 -12.80 -25.26 -4.21
CA THR A 457 -12.54 -26.41 -3.36
C THR A 457 -11.11 -26.27 -2.82
N PRO A 458 -10.90 -25.79 -1.58
CA PRO A 458 -9.57 -25.68 -0.99
C PRO A 458 -8.86 -27.03 -0.87
N VAL A 459 -7.54 -27.02 -0.98
CA VAL A 459 -6.74 -28.23 -0.84
C VAL A 459 -6.87 -28.76 0.60
N ARG A 460 -7.15 -30.08 0.72
CA ARG A 460 -7.16 -30.85 1.97
C ARG A 460 -6.28 -32.08 1.82
N TYR A 461 -5.52 -32.37 2.85
CA TYR A 461 -4.70 -33.59 2.97
C TYR A 461 -5.33 -34.61 3.91
N GLY A 462 -6.62 -34.52 4.13
CA GLY A 462 -7.40 -35.38 4.99
C GLY A 462 -8.25 -34.64 6.01
N ARG A 463 -8.65 -35.34 7.06
CA ARG A 463 -9.46 -34.79 8.16
C ARG A 463 -8.60 -33.88 9.03
N GLN A 464 -9.09 -32.67 9.32
CA GLN A 464 -8.44 -31.76 10.27
C GLN A 464 -8.45 -32.35 11.68
N LEU A 465 -7.29 -32.37 12.32
CA LEU A 465 -7.14 -32.74 13.72
C LEU A 465 -7.22 -31.53 14.64
N TRP A 466 -6.52 -30.44 14.27
CA TRP A 466 -6.52 -29.17 14.97
C TRP A 466 -6.00 -28.03 14.04
N ASP A 467 -6.20 -26.80 14.49
CA ASP A 467 -5.63 -25.60 13.89
C ASP A 467 -5.29 -24.55 14.93
N ILE A 468 -4.52 -23.54 14.54
CA ILE A 468 -4.11 -22.35 15.31
C ILE A 468 -4.10 -21.15 14.37
N GLY A 469 -4.72 -20.04 14.79
CA GLY A 469 -4.81 -18.80 14.03
C GLY A 469 -6.02 -18.76 13.10
N ILE A 470 -6.06 -17.75 12.27
CA ILE A 470 -7.09 -17.50 11.26
C ILE A 470 -6.39 -17.33 9.92
N PRO A 471 -6.63 -18.20 8.92
CA PRO A 471 -5.95 -18.03 7.64
C PRO A 471 -6.49 -16.76 6.94
N ASP A 472 -5.83 -15.63 7.16
CA ASP A 472 -6.19 -14.31 6.62
C ASP A 472 -4.98 -13.55 6.04
N ARG A 473 -3.82 -14.24 5.96
CA ARG A 473 -2.54 -13.75 5.44
C ARG A 473 -1.86 -12.72 6.33
N THR A 474 -2.22 -12.70 7.62
CA THR A 474 -1.59 -11.84 8.62
C THR A 474 -1.22 -12.62 9.86
N ALA A 475 -0.44 -12.02 10.75
CA ALA A 475 -0.21 -12.50 12.11
C ALA A 475 -0.94 -11.63 13.15
N GLY A 476 -1.85 -10.79 12.69
CA GLY A 476 -2.50 -9.75 13.49
C GLY A 476 -3.40 -10.27 14.61
N GLU A 477 -3.85 -11.52 14.58
CA GLU A 477 -4.66 -12.12 15.65
C GLU A 477 -3.84 -12.63 16.84
N PHE A 478 -2.51 -12.74 16.71
CA PHE A 478 -1.65 -13.23 17.80
C PHE A 478 -1.30 -12.14 18.80
N PHE A 479 -0.68 -12.53 19.91
CA PHE A 479 -0.27 -11.61 20.97
C PHE A 479 0.65 -10.52 20.43
N HIS A 480 0.34 -9.26 20.69
CA HIS A 480 0.90 -8.02 20.11
C HIS A 480 0.46 -7.70 18.66
N GLY A 481 -0.24 -8.55 17.95
CA GLY A 481 -0.63 -8.29 16.57
C GLY A 481 -1.58 -7.10 16.40
N ASP A 482 -2.34 -6.73 17.43
CA ASP A 482 -3.20 -5.55 17.44
C ASP A 482 -2.41 -4.22 17.48
N HIS A 483 -1.09 -4.27 17.80
CA HIS A 483 -0.16 -3.16 17.82
C HIS A 483 1.16 -3.51 17.12
N TYR A 484 1.11 -4.28 16.05
CA TYR A 484 2.27 -4.82 15.33
C TYR A 484 3.28 -3.76 14.91
N TRP A 485 2.84 -2.52 14.66
CA TRP A 485 3.69 -1.39 14.27
C TRP A 485 4.54 -0.82 15.40
N GLN A 486 4.44 -1.34 16.61
CA GLN A 486 5.29 -0.91 17.70
C GLN A 486 6.71 -1.44 17.53
N TRP A 487 7.69 -0.53 17.52
CA TRP A 487 9.09 -0.91 17.35
C TRP A 487 9.54 -1.96 18.37
N GLY A 488 10.27 -2.97 17.86
CA GLY A 488 11.05 -3.87 18.67
C GLY A 488 10.29 -4.94 19.41
N LEU A 489 9.12 -5.35 18.97
CA LEU A 489 8.37 -6.48 19.55
C LEU A 489 9.21 -7.76 19.63
N TYR A 490 10.17 -7.97 18.70
CA TYR A 490 11.14 -9.06 18.77
C TYR A 490 12.02 -9.02 20.04
N ASN A 491 12.25 -7.85 20.65
CA ASN A 491 12.96 -7.69 21.94
C ASN A 491 12.05 -7.95 23.13
N GLN A 492 10.73 -7.87 22.97
CA GLN A 492 9.77 -8.15 24.04
C GLN A 492 9.54 -9.67 24.21
N TYR A 493 9.65 -10.44 23.13
CA TYR A 493 9.43 -11.88 23.14
C TYR A 493 10.09 -12.66 24.30
N PRO A 494 11.37 -12.45 24.68
CA PRO A 494 11.97 -13.16 25.82
C PRO A 494 11.34 -12.83 27.17
N LYS A 495 10.76 -11.65 27.32
CA LYS A 495 10.09 -11.19 28.56
C LYS A 495 8.68 -11.77 28.64
N ASP A 496 7.93 -11.74 27.53
CA ASP A 496 6.56 -12.21 27.48
C ASP A 496 6.46 -13.74 27.52
N PHE A 497 7.41 -14.41 26.83
CA PHE A 497 7.51 -15.87 26.76
C PHE A 497 8.86 -16.37 27.28
N PRO A 498 9.14 -16.27 28.60
CA PRO A 498 10.46 -16.62 29.16
C PRO A 498 10.85 -18.09 28.94
N ASN A 499 9.85 -18.98 28.83
CA ASN A 499 10.03 -20.41 28.57
C ASN A 499 9.70 -20.82 27.12
N GLY A 500 9.55 -19.84 26.20
CA GLY A 500 9.03 -20.08 24.87
C GLY A 500 7.52 -20.33 24.85
N VAL A 501 6.95 -20.42 23.63
CA VAL A 501 5.53 -20.73 23.45
C VAL A 501 5.28 -22.21 23.72
N ASN A 502 4.27 -22.50 24.58
CA ASN A 502 3.78 -23.85 24.84
C ASN A 502 2.25 -23.85 24.70
N PHE A 503 1.78 -24.07 23.49
CA PHE A 503 0.37 -24.00 23.12
C PHE A 503 -0.31 -25.34 23.30
N ILE A 504 -1.47 -25.38 23.97
CA ILE A 504 -2.24 -26.59 24.23
C ILE A 504 -3.57 -26.50 23.51
N ILE A 505 -3.76 -27.36 22.49
CA ILE A 505 -4.99 -27.41 21.70
C ILE A 505 -6.21 -27.65 22.62
N GLY A 506 -7.23 -26.83 22.43
CA GLY A 506 -8.46 -26.85 23.21
C GLY A 506 -8.38 -26.22 24.60
N LYS A 507 -7.22 -25.67 25.00
CA LYS A 507 -7.03 -24.96 26.27
C LYS A 507 -6.43 -23.56 26.10
N SER A 508 -5.39 -23.42 25.29
CA SER A 508 -4.70 -22.17 25.07
C SER A 508 -5.51 -21.26 24.14
N ASP A 509 -5.32 -19.96 24.33
CA ASP A 509 -5.90 -18.88 23.54
C ASP A 509 -4.77 -18.24 22.69
N TYR A 510 -4.84 -18.33 21.38
CA TYR A 510 -3.76 -17.81 20.52
C TYR A 510 -3.59 -16.30 20.62
N HIS A 511 -4.60 -15.53 21.00
CA HIS A 511 -4.47 -14.08 21.26
C HIS A 511 -3.54 -13.75 22.44
N LYS A 512 -3.22 -14.73 23.29
CA LYS A 512 -2.41 -14.56 24.52
C LYS A 512 -1.23 -15.50 24.61
N ASP A 513 -1.42 -16.76 24.16
CA ASP A 513 -0.48 -17.86 24.36
C ASP A 513 0.39 -18.12 23.12
N TRP A 514 0.21 -17.34 22.05
CA TRP A 514 1.00 -17.37 20.81
C TRP A 514 1.51 -15.99 20.49
N ASN A 515 2.82 -15.81 20.42
CA ASN A 515 3.41 -14.49 20.12
C ASN A 515 3.30 -14.15 18.63
N LEU A 516 3.22 -12.85 18.29
CA LEU A 516 3.21 -12.34 16.92
C LEU A 516 4.30 -12.98 16.06
N MET A 517 5.51 -13.06 16.59
CA MET A 517 6.68 -13.54 15.88
C MET A 517 7.50 -14.55 16.69
N GLN A 518 7.97 -15.63 16.06
CA GLN A 518 9.02 -16.49 16.59
C GLN A 518 10.37 -15.99 16.11
N VAL A 519 11.20 -15.54 17.04
CA VAL A 519 12.53 -14.97 16.77
C VAL A 519 13.60 -15.65 17.64
N PRO A 520 14.89 -15.58 17.28
CA PRO A 520 15.97 -16.01 18.16
C PRO A 520 15.90 -15.28 19.50
N ARG A 521 16.15 -15.99 20.59
CA ARG A 521 16.09 -15.42 21.95
C ARG A 521 17.25 -14.48 22.21
N VAL A 522 16.97 -13.21 22.35
CA VAL A 522 17.96 -12.20 22.72
C VAL A 522 18.22 -12.18 24.24
N HIS A 523 19.43 -11.78 24.60
CA HIS A 523 19.86 -11.60 26.00
C HIS A 523 20.09 -10.14 26.35
N ASP A 524 20.04 -9.27 25.35
CA ASP A 524 20.38 -7.85 25.41
C ASP A 524 19.17 -7.03 24.98
N GLU A 525 18.79 -6.07 25.80
CA GLU A 525 17.63 -5.19 25.58
C GLU A 525 17.80 -4.23 24.40
N THR A 526 19.04 -4.06 23.90
CA THR A 526 19.29 -3.20 22.74
C THR A 526 18.88 -3.84 21.41
N GLY A 527 18.59 -5.17 21.42
CA GLY A 527 18.23 -5.94 20.22
C GLY A 527 19.37 -6.08 19.22
N LYS A 528 20.62 -5.86 19.66
CA LYS A 528 21.81 -6.04 18.82
C LYS A 528 22.35 -7.47 18.91
N GLY A 529 22.94 -7.94 17.80
CA GLY A 529 23.70 -9.18 17.78
C GLY A 529 22.89 -10.41 17.40
N ARG A 530 23.21 -11.53 18.04
CA ARG A 530 22.63 -12.84 17.75
C ARG A 530 21.89 -13.36 18.98
N GLY A 531 20.74 -13.98 18.72
CA GLY A 531 19.96 -14.71 19.73
C GLY A 531 20.14 -16.22 19.63
N ASP A 532 19.76 -16.90 20.69
CA ASP A 532 19.75 -18.36 20.76
C ASP A 532 18.58 -18.98 19.99
N GLN A 533 18.71 -20.27 19.67
CA GLN A 533 17.64 -21.08 19.12
C GLN A 533 16.39 -20.97 19.97
N THR A 534 15.22 -20.89 19.32
CA THR A 534 13.92 -20.96 19.99
C THR A 534 13.13 -22.16 19.53
N THR A 535 12.42 -22.78 20.47
CA THR A 535 11.54 -23.92 20.20
C THR A 535 10.15 -23.61 20.73
N TRP A 536 9.18 -23.55 19.83
CA TRP A 536 7.78 -23.47 20.19
C TRP A 536 7.15 -24.85 20.16
N THR A 537 6.23 -25.14 21.09
CA THR A 537 5.57 -26.43 21.21
C THR A 537 4.07 -26.31 21.08
N VAL A 538 3.47 -27.25 20.33
CA VAL A 538 2.02 -27.45 20.28
C VAL A 538 1.71 -28.83 20.86
N ARG A 539 0.87 -28.87 21.90
CA ARG A 539 0.44 -30.10 22.59
C ARG A 539 -1.00 -30.38 22.25
N PHE A 540 -1.28 -31.63 21.95
CA PHE A 540 -2.64 -32.10 21.66
C PHE A 540 -2.82 -33.57 22.03
N ASP A 541 -4.04 -33.95 22.41
CA ASP A 541 -4.36 -35.33 22.80
C ASP A 541 -5.11 -36.06 21.68
N LEU A 542 -4.77 -37.32 21.46
CA LEU A 542 -5.47 -38.19 20.54
C LEU A 542 -6.03 -39.42 21.29
N PRO A 543 -7.26 -39.89 20.94
CA PRO A 543 -7.89 -41.01 21.64
C PRO A 543 -7.21 -42.35 21.35
N LYS A 544 -6.50 -42.47 20.22
CA LYS A 544 -5.79 -43.69 19.78
C LYS A 544 -4.55 -43.30 18.97
N ALA A 545 -3.64 -44.26 18.78
CA ALA A 545 -2.58 -44.13 17.80
C ALA A 545 -3.17 -44.05 16.38
N MET A 546 -2.52 -43.28 15.50
CA MET A 546 -3.00 -43.05 14.14
C MET A 546 -2.21 -43.89 13.12
N THR A 547 -2.81 -44.07 11.95
CA THR A 547 -2.21 -44.73 10.78
C THR A 547 -2.43 -43.88 9.54
N GLY A 548 -1.68 -44.17 8.47
CA GLY A 548 -1.76 -43.41 7.23
C GLY A 548 -0.76 -42.26 7.16
N LYS A 549 -1.13 -41.14 6.57
CA LYS A 549 -0.27 -39.93 6.42
C LYS A 549 -0.87 -38.77 7.19
N ALA A 550 -0.02 -38.07 7.92
CA ALA A 550 -0.37 -36.78 8.53
C ALA A 550 0.35 -35.65 7.80
N THR A 551 -0.32 -34.53 7.64
CA THR A 551 0.25 -33.35 6.98
C THR A 551 0.12 -32.13 7.89
N LEU A 552 1.26 -31.55 8.27
CA LEU A 552 1.33 -30.25 8.92
C LEU A 552 1.36 -29.18 7.83
N ARG A 553 0.35 -28.31 7.79
CA ARG A 553 0.33 -27.13 6.95
C ARG A 553 0.71 -25.91 7.78
N VAL A 554 1.62 -25.10 7.25
CA VAL A 554 2.09 -23.87 7.90
C VAL A 554 2.00 -22.74 6.91
N ALA A 555 1.15 -21.77 7.19
CA ALA A 555 1.08 -20.51 6.48
C ALA A 555 1.87 -19.45 7.26
N LEU A 556 2.68 -18.67 6.54
CA LEU A 556 3.59 -17.68 7.07
C LEU A 556 3.24 -16.32 6.49
N ALA A 557 2.96 -15.36 7.36
CA ALA A 557 2.70 -13.96 7.03
C ALA A 557 4.01 -13.17 6.89
N GLY A 558 5.02 -13.45 7.74
CA GLY A 558 6.31 -12.79 7.74
C GLY A 558 7.48 -13.77 7.86
N ILE A 559 8.59 -13.48 7.18
CA ILE A 559 9.73 -14.39 7.10
C ILE A 559 11.04 -13.62 7.00
N GLU A 560 11.99 -13.89 7.90
CA GLU A 560 13.38 -13.44 7.80
C GLU A 560 14.39 -14.57 8.03
N THR A 561 13.93 -15.80 8.21
CA THR A 561 14.77 -17.01 8.26
C THR A 561 14.72 -17.76 6.92
N LYS A 562 15.69 -18.65 6.70
CA LYS A 562 15.70 -19.51 5.51
C LYS A 562 15.01 -20.85 5.75
N ARG A 563 14.88 -21.26 7.01
CA ARG A 563 14.34 -22.58 7.39
C ARG A 563 13.81 -22.62 8.81
N LEU A 564 12.90 -23.56 9.03
CA LEU A 564 12.33 -23.93 10.32
C LEU A 564 12.30 -25.45 10.39
N SER A 565 12.91 -26.07 11.41
CA SER A 565 12.85 -27.52 11.59
C SER A 565 11.64 -27.95 12.40
N CYS A 566 11.00 -29.06 12.03
CA CYS A 566 9.80 -29.57 12.67
C CYS A 566 10.01 -30.99 13.21
N GLN A 567 9.51 -31.24 14.42
CA GLN A 567 9.55 -32.55 15.07
C GLN A 567 8.17 -32.90 15.63
N MET A 568 7.80 -34.18 15.53
CA MET A 568 6.61 -34.76 16.18
C MET A 568 7.07 -35.82 17.19
N ASN A 569 6.74 -35.62 18.48
CA ASN A 569 7.14 -36.54 19.57
C ASN A 569 8.67 -36.85 19.56
N ASP A 570 9.49 -35.79 19.38
CA ASP A 570 10.95 -35.81 19.30
C ASP A 570 11.52 -36.55 18.06
N GLN A 571 10.69 -36.94 17.11
CA GLN A 571 11.11 -37.46 15.82
C GLN A 571 11.03 -36.36 14.75
N PRO A 572 12.08 -36.16 13.92
CA PRO A 572 12.03 -35.19 12.85
C PRO A 572 10.95 -35.56 11.82
N ILE A 573 10.14 -34.58 11.43
CA ILE A 573 9.13 -34.73 10.36
C ILE A 573 9.50 -33.92 9.12
N GLY A 574 10.57 -33.17 9.16
CA GLY A 574 11.09 -32.39 8.05
C GLY A 574 11.45 -30.95 8.40
N GLU A 575 11.79 -30.20 7.37
CA GLU A 575 12.07 -28.78 7.46
C GLU A 575 11.14 -28.00 6.54
N ILE A 576 10.68 -26.84 7.00
CA ILE A 576 10.10 -25.80 6.18
C ILE A 576 11.27 -24.98 5.65
N ALA A 577 11.58 -25.12 4.37
CA ALA A 577 12.76 -24.54 3.73
C ALA A 577 12.37 -23.73 2.48
N ASP A 578 13.36 -23.17 1.79
CA ASP A 578 13.19 -22.34 0.62
C ASP A 578 12.21 -21.18 0.87
N LEU A 579 12.42 -20.53 2.02
CA LEU A 579 11.65 -19.42 2.46
C LEU A 579 12.21 -18.12 1.86
N ALA A 580 11.36 -17.36 1.18
CA ALA A 580 11.72 -16.05 0.68
C ALA A 580 11.68 -15.03 1.83
N ASN A 581 12.77 -14.29 2.01
CA ASN A 581 12.85 -13.23 3.01
C ASN A 581 11.87 -12.11 2.68
N THR A 582 11.07 -11.71 3.63
CA THR A 582 10.05 -10.66 3.50
C THR A 582 10.41 -9.35 4.18
N SER A 583 11.48 -9.36 5.00
CA SER A 583 11.94 -8.16 5.72
C SER A 583 10.88 -7.52 6.61
N VAL A 584 10.02 -8.31 7.22
CA VAL A 584 8.83 -7.90 7.98
C VAL A 584 9.18 -7.58 9.42
N ILE A 585 9.95 -8.46 10.09
CA ILE A 585 10.22 -8.40 11.53
C ILE A 585 10.97 -7.12 11.91
N HIS A 586 11.98 -6.73 11.12
CA HIS A 586 12.74 -5.51 11.38
C HIS A 586 12.07 -4.22 10.88
N ARG A 587 10.88 -4.34 10.33
CA ARG A 587 10.05 -3.21 9.85
C ARG A 587 8.68 -3.16 10.52
N ASP A 588 8.55 -3.81 11.67
CA ASP A 588 7.38 -3.72 12.54
C ASP A 588 6.06 -3.89 11.78
N SER A 589 5.86 -5.08 11.19
CA SER A 589 4.67 -5.42 10.40
C SER A 589 4.11 -6.76 10.85
N ASP A 590 2.85 -7.01 10.51
CA ASP A 590 2.16 -8.29 10.73
C ASP A 590 2.06 -9.14 9.45
N ARG A 591 2.62 -8.66 8.32
CA ARG A 591 2.49 -9.31 7.01
C ARG A 591 3.53 -8.88 5.99
N GLY A 592 3.76 -9.77 5.01
CA GLY A 592 4.60 -9.52 3.86
C GLY A 592 4.19 -10.40 2.68
N TYR A 593 5.15 -11.00 1.97
CA TYR A 593 4.89 -12.02 0.96
C TYR A 593 4.45 -13.31 1.65
N TRP A 594 3.15 -13.61 1.55
CA TRP A 594 2.55 -14.77 2.18
C TRP A 594 3.00 -16.06 1.50
N GLN A 595 3.39 -17.07 2.30
CA GLN A 595 3.86 -18.36 1.83
C GLN A 595 3.22 -19.48 2.63
N GLU A 596 2.76 -20.54 1.95
CA GLU A 596 2.27 -21.76 2.58
C GLU A 596 3.22 -22.92 2.28
N LYS A 597 3.48 -23.75 3.29
CA LYS A 597 4.27 -24.96 3.19
C LYS A 597 3.52 -26.14 3.85
N ALA A 598 3.73 -27.33 3.30
CA ALA A 598 3.14 -28.56 3.81
C ALA A 598 4.24 -29.60 4.07
N LEU A 599 4.22 -30.22 5.27
CA LEU A 599 5.10 -31.32 5.64
C LEU A 599 4.24 -32.57 5.87
N THR A 600 4.38 -33.56 5.01
CA THR A 600 3.71 -34.87 5.14
C THR A 600 4.64 -35.89 5.77
N PHE A 601 4.15 -36.59 6.79
CA PHE A 601 4.90 -37.59 7.55
C PHE A 601 4.03 -38.81 7.86
N ASP A 602 4.68 -39.89 8.31
CA ASP A 602 3.99 -41.12 8.70
C ASP A 602 3.17 -40.91 9.98
N ALA A 603 1.86 -41.17 9.91
CA ALA A 603 0.94 -40.95 11.04
C ALA A 603 1.20 -41.91 12.23
N SER A 604 2.03 -42.95 12.07
CA SER A 604 2.46 -43.80 13.20
C SER A 604 3.25 -43.05 14.28
N LEU A 605 3.81 -41.87 13.94
CA LEU A 605 4.40 -40.97 14.92
C LEU A 605 3.37 -40.36 15.89
N LEU A 606 2.07 -40.38 15.54
CA LEU A 606 0.96 -39.85 16.34
C LEU A 606 0.44 -40.97 17.27
N LYS A 607 0.70 -40.84 18.55
CA LYS A 607 0.36 -41.85 19.58
C LYS A 607 -0.96 -41.54 20.30
N ALA A 608 -1.54 -42.55 20.97
CA ALA A 608 -2.62 -42.31 21.91
C ALA A 608 -2.14 -41.45 23.09
N GLY A 609 -3.01 -40.54 23.57
CA GLY A 609 -2.67 -39.57 24.60
C GLY A 609 -1.97 -38.35 24.02
N THR A 610 -1.11 -37.73 24.81
CA THR A 610 -0.48 -36.44 24.48
C THR A 610 0.60 -36.57 23.40
N ASN A 611 0.47 -35.75 22.36
CA ASN A 611 1.44 -35.53 21.29
C ASN A 611 2.03 -34.15 21.39
N VAL A 612 3.27 -33.97 20.92
CA VAL A 612 4.00 -32.68 20.94
C VAL A 612 4.61 -32.43 19.58
N LEU A 613 4.15 -31.38 18.92
CA LEU A 613 4.82 -30.78 17.78
C LEU A 613 5.82 -29.76 18.30
N LYS A 614 7.04 -29.75 17.73
CA LYS A 614 8.06 -28.74 17.97
C LYS A 614 8.35 -27.98 16.68
N LEU A 615 8.31 -26.64 16.75
CA LEU A 615 8.72 -25.71 15.72
C LEU A 615 10.04 -25.08 16.18
N ILE A 616 11.13 -25.40 15.49
CA ILE A 616 12.49 -25.09 15.95
C ILE A 616 13.11 -24.06 15.00
N LEU A 617 13.26 -22.84 15.49
CA LEU A 617 13.93 -21.76 14.81
C LEU A 617 15.42 -21.75 15.22
N PRO A 618 16.38 -21.79 14.26
CA PRO A 618 17.80 -21.82 14.60
C PRO A 618 18.28 -20.51 15.23
N ALA A 619 19.37 -20.57 15.97
CA ALA A 619 20.11 -19.41 16.44
C ALA A 619 20.53 -18.51 15.28
N GLY A 620 20.40 -17.20 15.43
CA GLY A 620 20.67 -16.27 14.34
C GLY A 620 20.67 -14.79 14.77
N PRO A 621 20.74 -13.87 13.80
CA PRO A 621 20.46 -12.46 14.07
C PRO A 621 19.10 -12.31 14.75
N VAL A 622 18.95 -11.33 15.62
CA VAL A 622 17.76 -11.17 16.48
C VAL A 622 16.43 -11.05 15.75
N MET A 623 16.45 -10.57 14.52
CA MET A 623 15.26 -10.40 13.66
C MET A 623 15.07 -11.59 12.70
N ASN A 624 15.91 -12.64 12.77
CA ASN A 624 15.86 -13.78 11.85
C ASN A 624 14.80 -14.78 12.27
N GLY A 625 13.54 -14.46 12.04
CA GLY A 625 12.39 -15.22 12.53
C GLY A 625 11.30 -15.46 11.51
N VAL A 626 10.14 -15.85 12.01
CA VAL A 626 8.89 -16.04 11.25
C VAL A 626 7.70 -15.46 12.01
N GLU A 627 6.72 -15.01 11.24
CA GLU A 627 5.37 -14.70 11.70
C GLU A 627 4.42 -15.70 11.07
N TYR A 628 3.70 -16.40 11.93
CA TYR A 628 2.70 -17.37 11.48
C TYR A 628 1.41 -16.64 11.12
N ASP A 629 0.76 -17.06 10.04
CA ASP A 629 -0.63 -16.75 9.74
C ASP A 629 -1.52 -17.87 10.31
N TYR A 630 -1.20 -19.12 9.96
CA TYR A 630 -2.06 -20.23 10.33
C TYR A 630 -1.30 -21.55 10.35
N LEU A 631 -1.65 -22.43 11.30
CA LEU A 631 -1.16 -23.80 11.36
C LEU A 631 -2.32 -24.77 11.38
N ARG A 632 -2.19 -25.88 10.65
CA ARG A 632 -3.20 -26.95 10.63
C ARG A 632 -2.57 -28.32 10.51
N LEU A 633 -3.00 -29.27 11.34
CA LEU A 633 -2.64 -30.68 11.20
C LEU A 633 -3.81 -31.46 10.62
N GLU A 634 -3.56 -32.15 9.52
CA GLU A 634 -4.52 -33.00 8.81
C GLU A 634 -4.08 -34.47 8.82
N LEU A 635 -5.04 -35.40 8.72
CA LEU A 635 -4.80 -36.83 8.73
C LEU A 635 -5.60 -37.52 7.62
N ASP A 636 -4.91 -38.24 6.76
CA ASP A 636 -5.47 -39.24 5.83
C ASP A 636 -5.20 -40.63 6.33
N GLU A 637 -6.18 -41.25 7.00
CA GLU A 637 -6.11 -42.61 7.55
C GLU A 637 -6.08 -43.69 6.45
N ASN A 638 -6.43 -43.35 5.20
CA ASN A 638 -6.52 -44.27 4.06
C ASN A 638 -5.27 -44.27 3.19
N SER A 639 -4.37 -43.29 3.36
CA SER A 639 -3.11 -43.22 2.62
C SER A 639 -2.12 -44.26 3.11
N LYS A 640 -1.54 -45.02 2.19
CA LYS A 640 -0.52 -46.04 2.50
C LYS A 640 0.90 -45.43 2.51
#